data_f2e0ef9ec3845a485c23aa691d51d718
#
_entry.id   f2e0ef9ec3845a485c23aa691d51d718
#
_cell.length_a   1.000
_cell.length_b   1.000
_cell.length_c   1.000
_cell.angle_alpha   90.00
_cell.angle_beta   90.00
_cell.angle_gamma   90.00
#
_symmetry.space_group_name_H-M   'P 1'
#
loop_
_entity.id
_entity.type
_entity.pdbx_description
1 polymer ?
#
loop_
_entity_poly.entity_id
_entity_poly.type
_entity_poly.pdbx_seq_one_letter_code
_entity_poly.pdbx_strand_id
1 'polypeptide(L)'
;MEEKRRTIDTRLEQKIGFDRIRRIISDRCSTSYAAERTATETFSTNATHIRKRLLLTDEMRLIMMFEDSFPSGGFIDCIDFLKPLERSSAAIDLLSLRKLRTMLDTLRKVTSFFDGIKDGVYPNLKRMSSRILSFPEVQRRIDTILDRYGDVKDTASDTLYEIRKSLKEKEGAISRRMSAILKKAQEEGIVDSDAGVSVRDGKMLIPVSAANKKKIQGFIYDESATGKTAFIEPAEVVELDNQIKELKFSEQREIMRILLEFTEFLRPYIPDLLTAAKFLGEIDFIMAKAQIALDFIAGMPIISEDGQMNLRKARHPLLERALRKEKKEIVPLTASLTPEKHILLISGPNAGGKSVCLKTVGLLQYMFQWGMLIPTSETSEMLIFDRIMVDIGDDQSIDNDLSTYSSFLGNMKDMLAKADEKTLVLIDEFGSGTEPAAGGAIAEAILSELDKRGTYGVITTHYTNLKLYASPETGVLNGAMMFDVKNIAPLFKLEMGLPGNSFAFELARKMGLPEGIIKDAESRAGEEFVGIERNLRKIARNRKALDEKLERIKHTDRTLENITDKYQKELQQIKQLKKEILDQAKKEAEDIIKGANRQVENTIKTIKESQAAKEETQEARKELQDFMSILAAKKEKEQKEKDDYIERKIKQIDARRERQKQRKARKADDKVTQELLEQQAEKDRIEAFRSAPLKAGEKVRIKENGMVGEVAKVSSKAVVVTIGNISSKMPLDKVERITSNEFKSAVKETSRPVSTIKFDSSISERKLNFSTEMDVRGERLNDAVEKVTRYIDDAVMLGMSSVRIIHGKGTGVLRDELQKLIRTMPGVATVKDEHIQFGGTGVTIVTFE
;
A
#
# COMPACT_ATOMS: atom_id res chain seq x y z
N MET A 1 22.54 0.73 31.15
CA MET A 1 21.68 1.87 31.47
C MET A 1 20.27 1.48 31.02
N GLU A 2 19.35 1.33 31.99
CA GLU A 2 17.94 1.10 31.69
C GLU A 2 17.40 2.35 30.99
N GLU A 3 16.92 2.16 29.77
CA GLU A 3 16.19 3.18 29.04
C GLU A 3 14.95 3.52 29.87
N LYS A 4 14.85 4.74 30.41
CA LYS A 4 13.64 5.19 31.11
C LYS A 4 12.47 4.89 30.19
N ARG A 5 11.52 4.03 30.58
CA ARG A 5 10.30 3.74 29.83
C ARG A 5 9.61 5.06 29.53
N ARG A 6 9.66 5.48 28.27
CA ARG A 6 8.93 6.66 27.80
C ARG A 6 7.44 6.34 27.85
N THR A 7 6.66 7.27 28.32
CA THR A 7 5.19 7.21 28.17
C THR A 7 4.82 7.46 26.74
N ILE A 8 3.81 6.74 26.24
CA ILE A 8 3.27 6.95 24.89
C ILE A 8 2.65 8.35 24.85
N ASP A 9 3.11 9.18 23.92
CA ASP A 9 2.45 10.44 23.61
C ASP A 9 1.29 10.20 22.64
N THR A 10 0.12 9.94 23.18
CA THR A 10 -1.09 9.65 22.41
C THR A 10 -1.50 10.83 21.53
N ARG A 11 -1.26 12.06 21.96
CA ARG A 11 -1.56 13.27 21.19
C ARG A 11 -0.66 13.38 19.96
N LEU A 12 0.64 13.12 20.11
CA LEU A 12 1.58 13.05 18.99
C LEU A 12 1.16 11.97 17.99
N GLU A 13 0.90 10.74 18.48
CA GLU A 13 0.51 9.63 17.60
C GLU A 13 -0.76 9.91 16.80
N GLN A 14 -1.76 10.53 17.42
CA GLN A 14 -3.00 10.92 16.74
C GLN A 14 -2.75 12.01 15.67
N LYS A 15 -1.96 13.04 16.01
CA LYS A 15 -1.68 14.14 15.08
C LYS A 15 -0.94 13.70 13.82
N ILE A 16 0.01 12.76 13.94
CA ILE A 16 0.72 12.17 12.79
C ILE A 16 0.01 10.97 12.17
N GLY A 17 -1.01 10.41 12.82
CA GLY A 17 -1.78 9.26 12.35
C GLY A 17 -1.16 7.90 12.69
N PHE A 18 -0.19 7.82 13.61
CA PHE A 18 0.43 6.55 14.01
C PHE A 18 -0.51 5.68 14.86
N ASP A 19 -1.48 6.26 15.55
CA ASP A 19 -2.55 5.55 16.25
C ASP A 19 -3.30 4.57 15.33
N ARG A 20 -3.50 4.95 14.06
CA ARG A 20 -4.11 4.10 13.04
C ARG A 20 -3.16 2.98 12.61
N ILE A 21 -1.87 3.26 12.46
CA ILE A 21 -0.87 2.23 12.16
C ILE A 21 -0.80 1.23 13.30
N ARG A 22 -0.74 1.70 14.55
CA ARG A 22 -0.75 0.87 15.75
C ARG A 22 -1.97 -0.06 15.78
N ARG A 23 -3.14 0.45 15.42
CA ARG A 23 -4.37 -0.34 15.31
C ARG A 23 -4.26 -1.40 14.24
N ILE A 24 -3.75 -1.05 13.05
CA ILE A 24 -3.53 -2.00 11.94
C ILE A 24 -2.55 -3.11 12.35
N ILE A 25 -1.52 -2.82 13.16
CA ILE A 25 -0.60 -3.84 13.67
C ILE A 25 -1.35 -4.76 14.64
N SER A 26 -2.06 -4.18 15.61
CA SER A 26 -2.82 -4.93 16.62
C SER A 26 -3.85 -5.89 15.99
N ASP A 27 -4.56 -5.43 14.95
CA ASP A 27 -5.55 -6.25 14.23
C ASP A 27 -4.92 -7.46 13.50
N ARG A 28 -3.60 -7.47 13.31
CA ARG A 28 -2.86 -8.57 12.67
C ARG A 28 -2.15 -9.49 13.65
N CYS A 29 -2.07 -9.08 14.90
CA CYS A 29 -1.53 -9.94 15.94
C CYS A 29 -2.49 -11.08 16.25
N SER A 30 -1.97 -12.29 16.29
CA SER A 30 -2.73 -13.51 16.63
C SER A 30 -2.75 -13.76 18.14
N THR A 31 -1.76 -13.25 18.87
CA THR A 31 -1.58 -13.45 20.31
C THR A 31 -1.86 -12.16 21.08
N SER A 32 -2.40 -12.30 22.29
CA SER A 32 -2.60 -11.17 23.21
C SER A 32 -1.25 -10.53 23.59
N TYR A 33 -0.20 -11.35 23.72
CA TYR A 33 1.17 -10.85 23.96
C TYR A 33 1.63 -9.86 22.86
N ALA A 34 1.44 -10.19 21.59
CA ALA A 34 1.82 -9.32 20.47
C ALA A 34 0.96 -8.05 20.44
N ALA A 35 -0.33 -8.17 20.75
CA ALA A 35 -1.25 -7.04 20.85
C ALA A 35 -0.87 -6.09 22.00
N GLU A 36 -0.57 -6.61 23.19
CA GLU A 36 -0.06 -5.84 24.34
C GLU A 36 1.28 -5.18 24.02
N ARG A 37 2.16 -5.92 23.34
CA ARG A 37 3.43 -5.38 22.87
C ARG A 37 3.20 -4.19 21.94
N THR A 38 2.26 -4.32 20.99
CA THR A 38 1.87 -3.23 20.11
C THR A 38 1.33 -2.03 20.88
N ALA A 39 0.52 -2.25 21.93
CA ALA A 39 -0.07 -1.19 22.74
C ALA A 39 0.95 -0.46 23.63
N THR A 40 2.01 -1.15 24.09
CA THR A 40 2.95 -0.61 25.08
C THR A 40 4.28 -0.14 24.46
N GLU A 41 4.57 -0.51 23.22
CA GLU A 41 5.82 -0.15 22.55
C GLU A 41 5.89 1.34 22.25
N THR A 42 7.05 1.94 22.51
CA THR A 42 7.36 3.35 22.23
C THR A 42 8.47 3.46 21.21
N PHE A 43 8.61 4.63 20.57
CA PHE A 43 9.75 4.86 19.70
C PHE A 43 11.05 4.91 20.51
N SER A 44 12.12 4.40 19.91
CA SER A 44 13.45 4.36 20.50
C SER A 44 14.33 5.48 19.96
N THR A 45 15.29 5.93 20.79
CA THR A 45 16.36 6.86 20.40
C THR A 45 17.71 6.18 20.33
N ASN A 46 17.74 4.88 20.59
CA ASN A 46 18.95 4.09 20.56
C ASN A 46 19.13 3.45 19.17
N ALA A 47 20.17 3.85 18.46
CA ALA A 47 20.48 3.36 17.10
C ALA A 47 20.58 1.83 17.03
N THR A 48 21.20 1.21 18.03
CA THR A 48 21.37 -0.26 18.07
C THR A 48 20.03 -0.97 18.23
N HIS A 49 19.13 -0.44 19.07
CA HIS A 49 17.77 -0.99 19.25
C HIS A 49 16.93 -0.82 17.98
N ILE A 50 16.97 0.38 17.37
CA ILE A 50 16.25 0.64 16.12
C ILE A 50 16.75 -0.30 15.03
N ARG A 51 18.07 -0.37 14.82
CA ARG A 51 18.70 -1.25 13.82
C ARG A 51 18.30 -2.71 14.02
N LYS A 52 18.35 -3.21 15.26
CA LYS A 52 17.94 -4.57 15.59
C LYS A 52 16.47 -4.83 15.24
N ARG A 53 15.56 -3.92 15.61
CA ARG A 53 14.12 -4.05 15.32
C ARG A 53 13.84 -4.02 13.82
N LEU A 54 14.51 -3.15 13.08
CA LEU A 54 14.40 -3.06 11.62
C LEU A 54 14.90 -4.34 10.95
N LEU A 55 16.08 -4.85 11.35
CA LEU A 55 16.64 -6.10 10.81
C LEU A 55 15.72 -7.30 11.05
N LEU A 56 15.16 -7.45 12.27
CA LEU A 56 14.20 -8.51 12.55
C LEU A 56 12.94 -8.42 11.67
N THR A 57 12.44 -7.21 11.45
CA THR A 57 11.26 -7.00 10.60
C THR A 57 11.58 -7.24 9.13
N ASP A 58 12.78 -6.86 8.67
CA ASP A 58 13.19 -7.06 7.28
C ASP A 58 13.47 -8.53 6.98
N GLU A 59 14.17 -9.25 7.87
CA GLU A 59 14.36 -10.69 7.76
C GLU A 59 13.01 -11.42 7.67
N MET A 60 12.04 -11.06 8.54
CA MET A 60 10.71 -11.66 8.51
C MET A 60 9.96 -11.30 7.22
N ARG A 61 10.08 -10.07 6.72
CA ARG A 61 9.51 -9.66 5.44
C ARG A 61 10.05 -10.51 4.29
N LEU A 62 11.37 -10.76 4.27
CA LEU A 62 12.01 -11.62 3.27
C LEU A 62 11.53 -13.07 3.39
N ILE A 63 11.43 -13.61 4.62
CA ILE A 63 10.87 -14.95 4.86
C ILE A 63 9.46 -15.04 4.28
N MET A 64 8.60 -14.08 4.56
CA MET A 64 7.22 -14.08 4.06
C MET A 64 7.11 -13.92 2.54
N MET A 65 8.14 -13.38 1.88
CA MET A 65 8.17 -13.24 0.42
C MET A 65 8.72 -14.48 -0.29
N PHE A 66 9.65 -15.20 0.32
CA PHE A 66 10.44 -16.21 -0.39
C PHE A 66 10.40 -17.61 0.23
N GLU A 67 9.85 -17.76 1.44
CA GLU A 67 9.90 -19.04 2.18
C GLU A 67 8.48 -19.58 2.45
N ASP A 68 8.02 -20.47 1.60
CA ASP A 68 6.70 -21.08 1.77
C ASP A 68 6.60 -22.03 2.98
N SER A 69 7.74 -22.49 3.48
CA SER A 69 7.82 -23.45 4.58
C SER A 69 7.67 -22.84 5.98
N PHE A 70 7.73 -21.51 6.09
CA PHE A 70 7.53 -20.84 7.36
C PHE A 70 6.05 -20.85 7.78
N PRO A 71 5.71 -21.20 9.03
CA PRO A 71 4.33 -21.27 9.47
C PRO A 71 3.67 -19.90 9.50
N SER A 72 2.62 -19.72 8.71
CA SER A 72 1.83 -18.48 8.64
C SER A 72 0.72 -18.39 9.69
N GLY A 73 0.48 -19.45 10.48
CA GLY A 73 -0.58 -19.51 11.48
C GLY A 73 -0.26 -20.48 12.61
N GLY A 74 -1.21 -20.61 13.54
CA GLY A 74 -1.06 -21.46 14.72
C GLY A 74 -0.38 -20.76 15.90
N PHE A 75 -0.18 -19.44 15.81
CA PHE A 75 0.31 -18.63 16.92
C PHE A 75 -0.85 -18.44 17.92
N ILE A 76 -0.76 -19.11 19.04
CA ILE A 76 -1.80 -19.14 20.07
C ILE A 76 -1.19 -18.74 21.38
N ASP A 77 -1.88 -17.91 22.13
CA ASP A 77 -1.47 -17.49 23.46
C ASP A 77 -1.73 -18.58 24.49
N CYS A 78 -0.67 -18.94 25.21
CA CYS A 78 -0.70 -19.91 26.28
C CYS A 78 -0.25 -19.32 27.62
N ILE A 79 0.14 -18.05 27.67
CA ILE A 79 0.70 -17.41 28.86
C ILE A 79 -0.34 -17.36 29.98
N ASP A 80 -1.59 -17.00 29.65
CA ASP A 80 -2.67 -16.75 30.59
C ASP A 80 -3.01 -17.97 31.45
N PHE A 81 -3.00 -19.17 30.85
CA PHE A 81 -3.29 -20.39 31.59
C PHE A 81 -2.02 -21.09 32.15
N LEU A 82 -0.85 -20.96 31.49
CA LEU A 82 0.39 -21.55 31.99
C LEU A 82 0.88 -20.86 33.27
N LYS A 83 0.80 -19.54 33.34
CA LYS A 83 1.29 -18.77 34.49
C LYS A 83 0.59 -19.11 35.80
N PRO A 84 -0.75 -19.26 35.88
CA PRO A 84 -1.42 -19.74 37.10
C PRO A 84 -1.04 -21.17 37.45
N LEU A 85 -0.85 -22.08 36.47
CA LEU A 85 -0.52 -23.48 36.71
C LEU A 85 0.86 -23.69 37.37
N GLU A 86 1.75 -22.71 37.34
CA GLU A 86 3.05 -22.76 37.99
C GLU A 86 2.90 -22.90 39.52
N ARG A 87 1.86 -22.29 40.11
CA ARG A 87 1.68 -22.19 41.58
C ARG A 87 0.39 -22.78 42.12
N SER A 88 -0.58 -23.08 41.27
CA SER A 88 -1.88 -23.62 41.68
C SER A 88 -1.91 -25.15 41.62
N SER A 89 -2.74 -25.80 42.47
CA SER A 89 -3.01 -27.23 42.37
C SER A 89 -4.08 -27.56 41.31
N ALA A 90 -4.54 -26.60 40.54
CA ALA A 90 -5.55 -26.80 39.54
C ALA A 90 -5.00 -27.62 38.34
N ALA A 91 -5.86 -28.43 37.74
CA ALA A 91 -5.56 -29.14 36.52
C ALA A 91 -5.72 -28.21 35.30
N ILE A 92 -4.93 -28.43 34.27
CA ILE A 92 -5.15 -27.82 32.97
C ILE A 92 -6.50 -28.31 32.41
N ASP A 93 -7.28 -27.40 31.83
CA ASP A 93 -8.52 -27.79 31.14
C ASP A 93 -8.23 -28.30 29.72
N LEU A 94 -9.19 -28.99 29.13
CA LEU A 94 -9.03 -29.61 27.81
C LEU A 94 -8.78 -28.60 26.70
N LEU A 95 -9.40 -27.41 26.77
CA LEU A 95 -9.22 -26.36 25.77
C LEU A 95 -7.81 -25.79 25.84
N SER A 96 -7.29 -25.53 27.05
CA SER A 96 -5.93 -25.10 27.30
C SER A 96 -4.90 -26.15 26.87
N LEU A 97 -5.19 -27.43 27.05
CA LEU A 97 -4.33 -28.52 26.57
C LEU A 97 -4.26 -28.58 25.02
N ARG A 98 -5.37 -28.35 24.33
CA ARG A 98 -5.41 -28.20 22.85
C ARG A 98 -4.58 -27.02 22.40
N LYS A 99 -4.73 -25.87 23.06
CA LYS A 99 -3.93 -24.67 22.77
C LYS A 99 -2.43 -24.95 22.96
N LEU A 100 -2.06 -25.60 24.06
CA LEU A 100 -0.66 -25.96 24.35
C LEU A 100 -0.08 -26.86 23.24
N ARG A 101 -0.85 -27.88 22.82
CA ARG A 101 -0.46 -28.74 21.69
C ARG A 101 -0.18 -27.95 20.43
N THR A 102 -1.09 -27.03 20.06
CA THR A 102 -0.94 -26.20 18.86
C THR A 102 0.26 -25.27 18.97
N MET A 103 0.46 -24.67 20.14
CA MET A 103 1.64 -23.83 20.43
C MET A 103 2.94 -24.62 20.24
N LEU A 104 3.02 -25.85 20.81
CA LEU A 104 4.21 -26.70 20.67
C LEU A 104 4.47 -27.14 19.23
N ASP A 105 3.42 -27.44 18.46
CA ASP A 105 3.55 -27.78 17.05
C ASP A 105 4.06 -26.58 16.24
N THR A 106 3.52 -25.38 16.51
CA THR A 106 4.00 -24.12 15.87
C THR A 106 5.43 -23.83 16.28
N LEU A 107 5.78 -23.99 17.57
CA LEU A 107 7.15 -23.84 18.07
C LEU A 107 8.12 -24.75 17.32
N ARG A 108 7.76 -26.03 17.21
CA ARG A 108 8.57 -27.02 16.49
C ARG A 108 8.77 -26.63 15.03
N LYS A 109 7.70 -26.17 14.36
CA LYS A 109 7.78 -25.72 12.95
C LYS A 109 8.69 -24.52 12.80
N VAL A 110 8.57 -23.51 13.67
CA VAL A 110 9.40 -22.30 13.66
C VAL A 110 10.85 -22.63 13.94
N THR A 111 11.14 -23.43 14.97
CA THR A 111 12.53 -23.81 15.30
C THR A 111 13.16 -24.65 14.21
N SER A 112 12.44 -25.68 13.70
CA SER A 112 12.93 -26.52 12.60
C SER A 112 13.16 -25.75 11.31
N PHE A 113 12.34 -24.72 11.02
CA PHE A 113 12.59 -23.83 9.89
C PHE A 113 13.94 -23.15 10.03
N PHE A 114 14.21 -22.48 11.17
CA PHE A 114 15.47 -21.77 11.37
C PHE A 114 16.68 -22.70 11.47
N ASP A 115 16.51 -23.91 11.99
CA ASP A 115 17.57 -24.92 12.01
C ASP A 115 17.96 -25.38 10.59
N GLY A 116 16.98 -25.45 9.68
CA GLY A 116 17.20 -25.81 8.27
C GLY A 116 17.80 -24.69 7.41
N ILE A 117 17.75 -23.44 7.87
CA ILE A 117 18.28 -22.28 7.13
C ILE A 117 19.81 -22.20 7.26
N LYS A 118 20.48 -21.92 6.14
CA LYS A 118 21.95 -21.71 6.12
C LYS A 118 22.34 -20.53 7.00
N ASP A 119 23.51 -20.64 7.63
CA ASP A 119 24.04 -19.54 8.44
C ASP A 119 24.24 -18.29 7.60
N GLY A 120 23.89 -17.15 8.17
CA GLY A 120 24.01 -15.86 7.52
C GLY A 120 22.83 -15.38 6.69
N VAL A 121 21.83 -16.24 6.40
CA VAL A 121 20.65 -15.82 5.60
C VAL A 121 19.68 -14.97 6.42
N TYR A 122 19.27 -15.43 7.60
CA TYR A 122 18.41 -14.69 8.55
C TYR A 122 19.03 -14.70 9.95
N PRO A 123 20.17 -14.02 10.14
CA PRO A 123 21.00 -14.22 11.31
C PRO A 123 20.38 -13.78 12.63
N ASN A 124 19.53 -12.74 12.60
CA ASN A 124 18.92 -12.18 13.81
C ASN A 124 17.77 -13.04 14.32
N LEU A 125 16.89 -13.49 13.43
CA LEU A 125 15.78 -14.39 13.77
C LEU A 125 16.29 -15.78 14.14
N LYS A 126 17.27 -16.31 13.39
CA LYS A 126 17.91 -17.60 13.73
C LYS A 126 18.56 -17.57 15.11
N ARG A 127 19.26 -16.49 15.47
CA ARG A 127 19.83 -16.30 16.82
C ARG A 127 18.78 -16.22 17.91
N MET A 128 17.61 -15.66 17.58
CA MET A 128 16.48 -15.58 18.54
C MET A 128 15.89 -16.97 18.75
N SER A 129 15.72 -17.77 17.70
CA SER A 129 15.20 -19.13 17.74
C SER A 129 16.16 -20.11 18.43
N SER A 130 17.46 -20.03 18.20
CA SER A 130 18.48 -20.97 18.74
C SER A 130 18.58 -20.99 20.27
N ARG A 131 17.94 -20.04 20.97
CA ARG A 131 17.89 -19.97 22.43
C ARG A 131 16.68 -20.65 23.05
N ILE A 132 15.78 -21.16 22.21
CA ILE A 132 14.51 -21.72 22.65
C ILE A 132 14.60 -23.23 22.70
N LEU A 133 14.16 -23.79 23.82
CA LEU A 133 14.14 -25.24 24.02
C LEU A 133 12.99 -25.87 23.23
N SER A 134 13.20 -27.10 22.78
CA SER A 134 12.15 -27.97 22.24
C SER A 134 11.60 -28.88 23.33
N PHE A 135 10.32 -29.25 23.25
CA PHE A 135 9.60 -30.03 24.25
C PHE A 135 9.01 -31.34 23.69
N PRO A 136 9.85 -32.23 23.14
CA PRO A 136 9.35 -33.44 22.50
C PRO A 136 8.66 -34.39 23.50
N GLU A 137 9.07 -34.39 24.77
CA GLU A 137 8.46 -35.20 25.81
C GLU A 137 7.05 -34.73 26.17
N VAL A 138 6.87 -33.42 26.33
CA VAL A 138 5.56 -32.80 26.58
C VAL A 138 4.64 -33.08 25.40
N GLN A 139 5.11 -32.91 24.17
CA GLN A 139 4.33 -33.19 22.97
C GLN A 139 3.92 -34.65 22.89
N ARG A 140 4.84 -35.59 23.13
CA ARG A 140 4.52 -37.03 23.17
C ARG A 140 3.49 -37.37 24.23
N ARG A 141 3.59 -36.79 25.44
CA ARG A 141 2.62 -37.01 26.51
C ARG A 141 1.24 -36.44 26.15
N ILE A 142 1.16 -35.27 25.54
CA ILE A 142 -0.11 -34.72 25.03
C ILE A 142 -0.71 -35.67 23.97
N ASP A 143 0.10 -36.19 23.06
CA ASP A 143 -0.35 -37.10 22.01
C ASP A 143 -0.81 -38.47 22.53
N THR A 144 -0.43 -38.86 23.75
CA THR A 144 -1.04 -40.05 24.40
C THR A 144 -2.44 -39.74 24.92
N ILE A 145 -2.73 -38.48 25.29
CA ILE A 145 -4.01 -38.06 25.87
C ILE A 145 -4.99 -37.60 24.78
N LEU A 146 -4.55 -36.81 23.80
CA LEU A 146 -5.40 -36.21 22.78
C LEU A 146 -5.34 -37.00 21.45
N ASP A 147 -6.47 -37.13 20.81
CA ASP A 147 -6.57 -37.62 19.44
C ASP A 147 -6.25 -36.50 18.43
N ARG A 148 -6.43 -36.81 17.13
CA ARG A 148 -6.20 -35.83 16.04
C ARG A 148 -7.19 -34.66 16.03
N TYR A 149 -8.36 -34.82 16.64
CA TYR A 149 -9.40 -33.80 16.74
C TYR A 149 -9.27 -32.94 18.01
N GLY A 150 -8.38 -33.38 18.92
CA GLY A 150 -8.14 -32.72 20.22
C GLY A 150 -9.08 -33.26 21.32
N ASP A 151 -9.79 -34.33 21.11
CA ASP A 151 -10.56 -34.99 22.14
C ASP A 151 -9.73 -35.98 22.92
N VAL A 152 -10.12 -36.26 24.18
CA VAL A 152 -9.41 -37.24 25.01
C VAL A 152 -9.61 -38.63 24.41
N LYS A 153 -8.51 -39.31 24.09
CA LYS A 153 -8.52 -40.66 23.54
C LYS A 153 -9.18 -41.65 24.51
N ASP A 154 -9.87 -42.63 23.98
CA ASP A 154 -10.37 -43.74 24.78
C ASP A 154 -9.22 -44.49 25.49
N THR A 155 -8.06 -44.55 24.88
CA THR A 155 -6.84 -45.17 25.38
C THR A 155 -5.97 -44.26 26.24
N ALA A 156 -6.47 -43.09 26.64
CA ALA A 156 -5.70 -42.19 27.51
C ALA A 156 -5.43 -42.73 28.89
N SER A 157 -6.31 -43.63 29.36
CA SER A 157 -6.08 -44.54 30.50
C SER A 157 -6.92 -45.82 30.31
N ASP A 158 -6.49 -46.92 30.94
CA ASP A 158 -7.22 -48.18 30.92
C ASP A 158 -8.61 -48.03 31.56
N THR A 159 -8.69 -47.26 32.62
CA THR A 159 -9.95 -46.95 33.30
C THR A 159 -10.92 -46.18 32.39
N LEU A 160 -10.49 -45.19 31.66
CA LEU A 160 -11.32 -44.45 30.72
C LEU A 160 -11.82 -45.32 29.58
N TYR A 161 -10.97 -46.23 29.09
CA TYR A 161 -11.36 -47.21 28.07
C TYR A 161 -12.49 -48.10 28.55
N GLU A 162 -12.38 -48.66 29.76
CA GLU A 162 -13.43 -49.53 30.33
C GLU A 162 -14.74 -48.76 30.60
N ILE A 163 -14.65 -47.51 31.09
CA ILE A 163 -15.82 -46.66 31.30
C ILE A 163 -16.54 -46.40 29.97
N ARG A 164 -15.83 -45.99 28.94
CA ARG A 164 -16.40 -45.65 27.62
C ARG A 164 -16.95 -46.91 26.91
N LYS A 165 -16.27 -48.04 27.07
CA LYS A 165 -16.78 -49.32 26.60
C LYS A 165 -18.10 -49.65 27.28
N SER A 166 -18.17 -49.56 28.60
CA SER A 166 -19.40 -49.77 29.37
C SER A 166 -20.51 -48.81 29.01
N LEU A 167 -20.19 -47.53 28.76
CA LEU A 167 -21.16 -46.54 28.27
C LEU A 167 -21.79 -46.98 26.95
N LYS A 168 -20.97 -47.31 25.95
CA LYS A 168 -21.44 -47.78 24.63
C LYS A 168 -22.33 -49.05 24.75
N GLU A 169 -21.94 -49.98 25.61
CA GLU A 169 -22.73 -51.18 25.86
C GLU A 169 -24.08 -50.87 26.49
N LYS A 170 -24.14 -49.99 27.49
CA LYS A 170 -25.37 -49.54 28.17
C LYS A 170 -26.27 -48.73 27.27
N GLU A 171 -25.72 -47.76 26.52
CA GLU A 171 -26.49 -46.99 25.52
C GLU A 171 -27.11 -47.91 24.46
N GLY A 172 -26.36 -48.89 23.95
CA GLY A 172 -26.90 -49.92 23.06
C GLY A 172 -27.95 -50.82 23.73
N ALA A 173 -27.85 -51.06 25.05
CA ALA A 173 -28.82 -51.82 25.81
C ALA A 173 -30.16 -51.07 25.97
N ILE A 174 -30.15 -49.76 26.16
CA ILE A 174 -31.39 -48.96 26.21
C ILE A 174 -32.23 -49.15 24.94
N SER A 175 -31.63 -48.98 23.77
CA SER A 175 -32.35 -49.09 22.49
C SER A 175 -32.91 -50.50 22.28
N ARG A 176 -32.17 -51.55 22.63
CA ARG A 176 -32.65 -52.97 22.56
C ARG A 176 -33.75 -53.20 23.54
N ARG A 177 -33.63 -52.69 24.78
CA ARG A 177 -34.64 -52.91 25.82
C ARG A 177 -35.95 -52.19 25.52
N MET A 178 -35.83 -50.92 25.08
CA MET A 178 -36.99 -50.13 24.62
C MET A 178 -37.70 -50.82 23.51
N SER A 179 -37.03 -51.35 22.50
CA SER A 179 -37.64 -52.08 21.40
C SER A 179 -38.32 -53.38 21.89
N ALA A 180 -37.72 -54.09 22.83
CA ALA A 180 -38.28 -55.31 23.40
C ALA A 180 -39.53 -55.00 24.23
N ILE A 181 -39.49 -53.93 25.06
CA ILE A 181 -40.67 -53.53 25.89
C ILE A 181 -41.81 -53.06 24.99
N LEU A 182 -41.49 -52.25 23.96
CA LEU A 182 -42.47 -51.73 23.02
C LEU A 182 -43.17 -52.93 22.29
N LYS A 183 -42.35 -53.85 21.76
CA LYS A 183 -42.88 -55.05 21.07
C LYS A 183 -43.80 -55.87 21.97
N LYS A 184 -43.38 -56.15 23.22
CA LYS A 184 -44.20 -56.86 24.19
C LYS A 184 -45.48 -56.10 24.50
N ALA A 185 -45.41 -54.76 24.67
CA ALA A 185 -46.60 -53.93 24.93
C ALA A 185 -47.55 -53.87 23.75
N GLN A 186 -47.06 -53.95 22.52
CA GLN A 186 -47.88 -54.09 21.30
C GLN A 186 -48.52 -55.46 21.21
N GLU A 187 -47.80 -56.57 21.49
CA GLU A 187 -48.32 -57.95 21.53
C GLU A 187 -49.45 -58.15 22.60
N GLU A 188 -49.29 -57.45 23.74
CA GLU A 188 -50.26 -57.42 24.82
C GLU A 188 -51.44 -56.45 24.60
N GLY A 189 -51.45 -55.68 23.50
CA GLY A 189 -52.50 -54.69 23.19
C GLY A 189 -52.53 -53.49 24.14
N ILE A 190 -51.43 -53.23 24.82
CA ILE A 190 -51.28 -52.06 25.73
C ILE A 190 -50.96 -50.81 24.94
N VAL A 191 -50.24 -50.93 23.82
CA VAL A 191 -49.81 -49.88 22.91
C VAL A 191 -50.30 -50.24 21.51
N ASP A 192 -50.62 -49.22 20.70
CA ASP A 192 -51.06 -49.45 19.33
C ASP A 192 -49.96 -50.12 18.49
N SER A 193 -50.36 -51.01 17.56
CA SER A 193 -49.39 -51.79 16.76
C SER A 193 -48.48 -50.96 15.87
N ASP A 194 -48.84 -49.75 15.54
CA ASP A 194 -48.09 -48.78 14.72
C ASP A 194 -47.33 -47.74 15.57
N ALA A 195 -47.44 -47.77 16.88
CA ALA A 195 -46.76 -46.85 17.77
C ALA A 195 -45.27 -47.15 17.81
N GLY A 196 -44.46 -46.09 17.59
CA GLY A 196 -43.01 -46.15 17.72
C GLY A 196 -42.55 -45.59 19.06
N VAL A 197 -41.22 -45.80 19.35
CA VAL A 197 -40.58 -45.13 20.48
C VAL A 197 -40.57 -43.62 20.20
N SER A 198 -41.10 -42.83 21.15
CA SER A 198 -41.04 -41.35 21.09
C SER A 198 -39.80 -40.83 21.82
N VAL A 199 -39.13 -39.84 21.26
CA VAL A 199 -38.00 -39.17 21.93
C VAL A 199 -38.46 -37.79 22.34
N ARG A 200 -38.41 -37.49 23.66
CA ARG A 200 -38.66 -36.13 24.21
C ARG A 200 -37.59 -35.77 25.21
N ASP A 201 -37.04 -34.55 25.07
CA ASP A 201 -35.97 -34.07 25.92
C ASP A 201 -34.77 -35.05 26.06
N GLY A 202 -34.46 -35.78 24.96
CA GLY A 202 -33.39 -36.77 24.93
C GLY A 202 -33.72 -38.12 25.59
N LYS A 203 -34.94 -38.31 26.07
CA LYS A 203 -35.38 -39.57 26.65
C LYS A 203 -36.23 -40.37 25.68
N MET A 204 -36.02 -41.69 25.68
CA MET A 204 -36.82 -42.62 24.93
C MET A 204 -38.06 -43.00 25.73
N LEU A 205 -39.22 -42.81 25.16
CA LEU A 205 -40.52 -42.98 25.82
C LEU A 205 -41.42 -43.84 24.99
N ILE A 206 -42.29 -44.64 25.67
CA ILE A 206 -43.37 -45.42 25.04
C ILE A 206 -44.68 -44.61 25.15
N PRO A 207 -45.30 -44.27 23.99
CA PRO A 207 -46.61 -43.65 24.02
C PRO A 207 -47.69 -44.68 24.37
N VAL A 208 -48.40 -44.49 25.47
CA VAL A 208 -49.41 -45.44 25.98
C VAL A 208 -50.73 -44.69 26.13
N SER A 209 -51.85 -45.33 25.76
CA SER A 209 -53.16 -44.72 26.02
C SER A 209 -53.38 -44.51 27.53
N ALA A 210 -54.03 -43.38 27.89
CA ALA A 210 -54.31 -43.01 29.29
C ALA A 210 -54.95 -44.12 30.12
N ALA A 211 -55.82 -44.98 29.50
CA ALA A 211 -56.43 -46.13 30.13
C ALA A 211 -55.43 -47.24 30.51
N ASN A 212 -54.35 -47.38 29.78
CA ASN A 212 -53.38 -48.46 29.94
C ASN A 212 -52.11 -48.00 30.70
N LYS A 213 -52.00 -46.72 31.14
CA LYS A 213 -50.80 -46.16 31.72
C LYS A 213 -50.23 -46.90 32.93
N LYS A 214 -51.03 -47.65 33.66
CA LYS A 214 -50.57 -48.50 34.81
C LYS A 214 -50.07 -49.86 34.41
N LYS A 215 -50.21 -50.28 33.16
CA LYS A 215 -49.80 -51.62 32.70
C LYS A 215 -48.34 -51.72 32.33
N ILE A 216 -47.70 -50.60 32.01
CA ILE A 216 -46.25 -50.54 31.83
C ILE A 216 -45.63 -50.04 33.15
N GLN A 217 -44.76 -50.85 33.75
CA GLN A 217 -43.98 -50.42 34.92
C GLN A 217 -42.97 -49.39 34.52
N GLY A 218 -43.18 -48.13 35.00
CA GLY A 218 -42.32 -47.01 34.64
C GLY A 218 -42.84 -45.68 35.18
N PHE A 219 -42.18 -44.61 34.78
CA PHE A 219 -42.52 -43.23 35.17
C PHE A 219 -43.25 -42.54 34.03
N ILE A 220 -44.36 -41.89 34.33
CA ILE A 220 -45.01 -41.01 33.35
C ILE A 220 -44.16 -39.76 33.26
N TYR A 221 -43.52 -39.53 32.07
CA TYR A 221 -42.68 -38.41 31.81
C TYR A 221 -43.48 -37.20 31.33
N ASP A 222 -44.43 -37.47 30.44
CA ASP A 222 -45.26 -36.42 29.85
C ASP A 222 -46.63 -36.96 29.45
N GLU A 223 -47.62 -36.11 29.26
CA GLU A 223 -48.94 -36.46 28.70
C GLU A 223 -49.22 -35.60 27.49
N SER A 224 -49.96 -36.13 26.52
CA SER A 224 -50.39 -35.34 25.36
C SER A 224 -51.33 -34.18 25.81
N ALA A 225 -51.37 -33.07 25.06
CA ALA A 225 -52.20 -31.92 25.38
C ALA A 225 -53.69 -32.26 25.55
N THR A 226 -54.16 -33.35 25.00
CA THR A 226 -55.54 -33.90 25.16
C THR A 226 -55.67 -34.87 26.30
N GLY A 227 -54.60 -35.20 27.02
CA GLY A 227 -54.63 -36.21 28.11
C GLY A 227 -54.88 -37.66 27.65
N LYS A 228 -54.96 -37.95 26.35
CA LYS A 228 -55.30 -39.26 25.81
C LYS A 228 -54.10 -40.21 25.74
N THR A 229 -52.90 -39.71 25.67
CA THR A 229 -51.64 -40.47 25.55
C THR A 229 -50.70 -40.03 26.66
N ALA A 230 -50.22 -40.99 27.44
CA ALA A 230 -49.15 -40.81 28.40
C ALA A 230 -47.80 -41.34 27.79
N PHE A 231 -46.76 -40.62 27.98
CA PHE A 231 -45.41 -40.99 27.55
C PHE A 231 -44.69 -41.60 28.75
N ILE A 232 -44.45 -42.89 28.72
CA ILE A 232 -43.89 -43.63 29.84
C ILE A 232 -42.45 -43.97 29.56
N GLU A 233 -41.57 -43.62 30.52
CA GLU A 233 -40.23 -44.18 30.61
C GLU A 233 -40.26 -45.47 31.42
N PRO A 234 -39.96 -46.61 30.79
CA PRO A 234 -40.03 -47.91 31.53
C PRO A 234 -39.00 -47.95 32.66
N ALA A 235 -39.33 -48.54 33.81
CA ALA A 235 -38.44 -48.59 34.99
C ALA A 235 -37.06 -49.19 34.70
N GLU A 236 -37.00 -50.20 33.86
CA GLU A 236 -35.76 -50.87 33.44
C GLU A 236 -34.89 -49.91 32.61
N VAL A 237 -35.50 -49.01 31.84
CA VAL A 237 -34.79 -47.99 31.06
C VAL A 237 -34.29 -46.86 31.95
N VAL A 238 -35.07 -46.45 32.93
CA VAL A 238 -34.66 -45.47 33.97
C VAL A 238 -33.44 -45.98 34.74
N GLU A 239 -33.39 -47.25 35.10
CA GLU A 239 -32.24 -47.85 35.77
C GLU A 239 -30.98 -47.82 34.88
N LEU A 240 -31.11 -48.15 33.58
CA LEU A 240 -30.01 -48.07 32.60
C LEU A 240 -29.58 -46.61 32.41
N ASP A 241 -30.53 -45.67 32.35
CA ASP A 241 -30.22 -44.26 32.20
C ASP A 241 -29.47 -43.69 33.43
N ASN A 242 -29.82 -44.16 34.65
CA ASN A 242 -29.08 -43.79 35.84
C ASN A 242 -27.66 -44.39 35.84
N GLN A 243 -27.48 -45.64 35.42
CA GLN A 243 -26.16 -46.23 35.24
C GLN A 243 -25.30 -45.48 34.22
N ILE A 244 -25.89 -45.02 33.14
CA ILE A 244 -25.21 -44.19 32.14
C ILE A 244 -24.78 -42.87 32.73
N LYS A 245 -25.64 -42.22 33.53
CA LYS A 245 -25.30 -40.97 34.24
C LYS A 245 -24.12 -41.16 35.18
N GLU A 246 -24.15 -42.24 35.97
CA GLU A 246 -23.04 -42.57 36.88
C GLU A 246 -21.73 -42.85 36.11
N LEU A 247 -21.82 -43.51 34.98
CA LEU A 247 -20.66 -43.77 34.12
C LEU A 247 -20.16 -42.44 33.50
N LYS A 248 -21.04 -41.53 33.08
CA LYS A 248 -20.67 -40.20 32.58
C LYS A 248 -19.99 -39.34 33.66
N PHE A 249 -20.47 -39.38 34.88
CA PHE A 249 -19.79 -38.74 36.00
C PHE A 249 -18.40 -39.37 36.28
N SER A 250 -18.31 -40.72 36.15
CA SER A 250 -17.05 -41.42 36.31
C SER A 250 -16.08 -41.10 35.18
N GLU A 251 -16.57 -40.97 33.94
CA GLU A 251 -15.78 -40.49 32.80
C GLU A 251 -15.22 -39.09 33.04
N GLN A 252 -16.06 -38.16 33.50
CA GLN A 252 -15.60 -36.81 33.79
C GLN A 252 -14.54 -36.76 34.92
N ARG A 253 -14.74 -37.56 35.97
CA ARG A 253 -13.75 -37.69 37.06
C ARG A 253 -12.43 -38.28 36.56
N GLU A 254 -12.47 -39.28 35.70
CA GLU A 254 -11.29 -39.91 35.14
C GLU A 254 -10.53 -38.95 34.22
N ILE A 255 -11.26 -38.23 33.34
CA ILE A 255 -10.66 -37.17 32.51
C ILE A 255 -9.97 -36.13 33.37
N MET A 256 -10.62 -35.68 34.46
CA MET A 256 -10.02 -34.71 35.38
C MET A 256 -8.76 -35.26 36.02
N ARG A 257 -8.76 -36.56 36.43
CA ARG A 257 -7.58 -37.22 36.95
C ARG A 257 -6.42 -37.28 35.98
N ILE A 258 -6.70 -37.58 34.72
CA ILE A 258 -5.71 -37.61 33.64
C ILE A 258 -5.12 -36.21 33.40
N LEU A 259 -5.98 -35.18 33.39
CA LEU A 259 -5.54 -33.78 33.20
C LEU A 259 -4.72 -33.30 34.39
N LEU A 260 -5.08 -33.73 35.63
CA LEU A 260 -4.30 -33.40 36.83
C LEU A 260 -2.91 -34.02 36.79
N GLU A 261 -2.84 -35.32 36.47
CA GLU A 261 -1.59 -36.08 36.35
C GLU A 261 -0.69 -35.44 35.27
N PHE A 262 -1.29 -35.07 34.13
CA PHE A 262 -0.57 -34.35 33.10
C PHE A 262 -0.06 -32.97 33.61
N THR A 263 -0.85 -32.27 34.38
CA THR A 263 -0.47 -30.97 34.93
C THR A 263 0.73 -31.06 35.87
N GLU A 264 0.73 -32.10 36.73
CA GLU A 264 1.89 -32.34 37.61
C GLU A 264 3.17 -32.65 36.78
N PHE A 265 3.03 -33.49 35.74
CA PHE A 265 4.13 -33.72 34.79
C PHE A 265 4.59 -32.43 34.08
N LEU A 266 3.67 -31.52 33.74
CA LEU A 266 3.97 -30.28 33.00
C LEU A 266 4.70 -29.23 33.88
N ARG A 267 4.49 -29.21 35.20
CA ARG A 267 5.00 -28.17 36.10
C ARG A 267 6.50 -27.84 35.94
N PRO A 268 7.41 -28.81 35.86
CA PRO A 268 8.84 -28.53 35.71
C PRO A 268 9.16 -27.78 34.43
N TYR A 269 8.32 -27.94 33.36
CA TYR A 269 8.52 -27.35 32.06
C TYR A 269 7.90 -25.94 31.92
N ILE A 270 7.02 -25.54 32.87
CA ILE A 270 6.27 -24.27 32.74
C ILE A 270 7.16 -23.03 32.55
N PRO A 271 8.27 -22.82 33.30
CA PRO A 271 9.12 -21.65 33.08
C PRO A 271 9.67 -21.56 31.66
N ASP A 272 10.10 -22.69 31.10
CA ASP A 272 10.64 -22.77 29.75
C ASP A 272 9.53 -22.66 28.71
N LEU A 273 8.36 -23.22 28.96
CA LEU A 273 7.17 -23.05 28.12
C LEU A 273 6.68 -21.61 28.08
N LEU A 274 6.75 -20.87 29.18
CA LEU A 274 6.45 -19.43 29.22
C LEU A 274 7.46 -18.64 28.39
N THR A 275 8.73 -19.05 28.42
CA THR A 275 9.78 -18.44 27.57
C THR A 275 9.52 -18.70 26.10
N ALA A 276 9.13 -19.94 25.74
CA ALA A 276 8.76 -20.30 24.38
C ALA A 276 7.47 -19.61 23.90
N ALA A 277 6.46 -19.47 24.78
CA ALA A 277 5.25 -18.72 24.45
C ALA A 277 5.53 -17.23 24.17
N LYS A 278 6.38 -16.59 25.00
CA LYS A 278 6.83 -15.22 24.76
C LYS A 278 7.62 -15.08 23.44
N PHE A 279 8.46 -16.06 23.14
CA PHE A 279 9.19 -16.09 21.86
C PHE A 279 8.22 -16.14 20.68
N LEU A 280 7.22 -17.03 20.71
CA LEU A 280 6.21 -17.08 19.65
C LEU A 280 5.41 -15.78 19.57
N GLY A 281 5.09 -15.15 20.69
CA GLY A 281 4.45 -13.84 20.72
C GLY A 281 5.32 -12.74 20.10
N GLU A 282 6.64 -12.75 20.34
CA GLU A 282 7.57 -11.83 19.66
C GLU A 282 7.65 -12.11 18.15
N ILE A 283 7.66 -13.37 17.73
CA ILE A 283 7.60 -13.73 16.29
C ILE A 283 6.30 -13.22 15.67
N ASP A 284 5.16 -13.42 16.32
CA ASP A 284 3.85 -12.92 15.87
C ASP A 284 3.85 -11.38 15.72
N PHE A 285 4.40 -10.67 16.70
CA PHE A 285 4.57 -9.21 16.63
C PHE A 285 5.46 -8.77 15.46
N ILE A 286 6.58 -9.47 15.23
CA ILE A 286 7.47 -9.19 14.10
C ILE A 286 6.77 -9.52 12.77
N MET A 287 6.03 -10.62 12.70
CA MET A 287 5.21 -10.99 11.53
C MET A 287 4.17 -9.92 11.21
N ALA A 288 3.44 -9.42 12.20
CA ALA A 288 2.46 -8.36 12.00
C ALA A 288 3.09 -7.10 11.38
N LYS A 289 4.28 -6.70 11.84
CA LYS A 289 5.04 -5.59 11.25
C LYS A 289 5.51 -5.90 9.83
N ALA A 290 5.98 -7.10 9.58
CA ALA A 290 6.45 -7.54 8.26
C ALA A 290 5.30 -7.58 7.24
N GLN A 291 4.12 -8.05 7.63
CA GLN A 291 2.91 -8.01 6.80
C GLN A 291 2.54 -6.59 6.39
N ILE A 292 2.62 -5.66 7.33
CA ILE A 292 2.38 -4.23 7.05
C ILE A 292 3.44 -3.67 6.10
N ALA A 293 4.70 -4.07 6.28
CA ALA A 293 5.77 -3.67 5.38
C ALA A 293 5.52 -4.17 3.94
N LEU A 294 4.99 -5.38 3.78
CA LEU A 294 4.59 -5.92 2.46
C LEU A 294 3.42 -5.11 1.86
N ASP A 295 2.39 -4.83 2.64
CA ASP A 295 1.22 -4.06 2.16
C ASP A 295 1.58 -2.65 1.70
N PHE A 296 2.50 -2.01 2.40
CA PHE A 296 2.95 -0.65 2.10
C PHE A 296 4.16 -0.62 1.15
N ILE A 297 4.63 -1.78 0.69
CA ILE A 297 5.85 -1.89 -0.12
C ILE A 297 6.97 -1.09 0.55
N ALA A 298 7.18 -1.38 1.82
CA ALA A 298 8.14 -0.70 2.67
C ALA A 298 9.51 -1.39 2.61
N GLY A 299 10.57 -0.61 2.68
CA GLY A 299 11.95 -1.07 2.71
C GLY A 299 12.70 -0.61 3.97
N MET A 300 13.87 -1.14 4.16
CA MET A 300 14.76 -0.75 5.25
C MET A 300 15.55 0.50 4.86
N PRO A 301 15.36 1.66 5.52
CA PRO A 301 16.15 2.85 5.26
C PRO A 301 17.54 2.73 5.90
N ILE A 302 18.46 3.56 5.42
CA ILE A 302 19.79 3.72 5.97
C ILE A 302 19.71 4.60 7.22
N ILE A 303 20.34 4.18 8.31
CA ILE A 303 20.50 5.04 9.49
C ILE A 303 21.66 5.99 9.21
N SER A 304 21.37 7.29 9.11
CA SER A 304 22.37 8.31 8.84
C SER A 304 23.24 8.56 10.06
N GLU A 305 24.54 8.67 9.85
CA GLU A 305 25.54 9.07 10.84
C GLU A 305 26.05 10.50 10.59
N ASP A 306 25.78 11.04 9.38
CA ASP A 306 26.30 12.33 8.92
C ASP A 306 25.36 13.52 9.17
N GLY A 307 24.34 13.36 9.98
CA GLY A 307 23.36 14.40 10.27
C GLY A 307 22.37 14.69 9.10
N GLN A 308 22.32 13.83 8.08
CA GLN A 308 21.46 14.01 6.94
C GLN A 308 20.19 13.15 7.02
N MET A 309 19.05 13.77 6.76
CA MET A 309 17.78 13.08 6.52
C MET A 309 17.42 13.23 5.05
N ASN A 310 17.31 12.13 4.32
CA ASN A 310 17.06 12.14 2.89
C ASN A 310 15.95 11.16 2.54
N LEU A 311 14.74 11.65 2.48
CA LEU A 311 13.55 10.90 2.08
C LEU A 311 13.46 10.87 0.55
N ARG A 312 13.59 9.70 -0.04
CA ARG A 312 13.46 9.49 -1.49
C ARG A 312 12.22 8.67 -1.79
N LYS A 313 11.32 9.23 -2.62
CA LYS A 313 10.05 8.60 -3.02
C LYS A 313 9.23 8.10 -1.82
N ALA A 314 9.19 8.87 -0.76
CA ALA A 314 8.43 8.58 0.43
C ALA A 314 6.92 8.64 0.15
N ARG A 315 6.17 7.67 0.62
CA ARG A 315 4.71 7.57 0.43
C ARG A 315 4.03 7.55 1.78
N HIS A 316 2.94 8.29 1.90
CA HIS A 316 2.14 8.28 3.14
C HIS A 316 1.30 6.99 3.19
N PRO A 317 1.58 6.04 4.10
CA PRO A 317 1.01 4.69 4.02
C PRO A 317 -0.53 4.68 4.10
N LEU A 318 -1.11 5.49 4.98
CA LEU A 318 -2.56 5.55 5.13
C LEU A 318 -3.25 6.21 3.93
N LEU A 319 -2.65 7.26 3.37
CA LEU A 319 -3.16 7.92 2.17
C LEU A 319 -3.03 7.02 0.95
N GLU A 320 -1.90 6.35 0.77
CA GLU A 320 -1.71 5.40 -0.31
C GLU A 320 -2.75 4.28 -0.27
N ARG A 321 -3.01 3.73 0.92
CA ARG A 321 -4.06 2.71 1.12
C ARG A 321 -5.45 3.23 0.75
N ALA A 322 -5.77 4.49 1.07
CA ALA A 322 -7.04 5.12 0.70
C ALA A 322 -7.15 5.32 -0.82
N LEU A 323 -6.10 5.88 -1.45
CA LEU A 323 -6.06 6.13 -2.90
C LEU A 323 -6.10 4.84 -3.72
N ARG A 324 -5.44 3.76 -3.26
CA ARG A 324 -5.51 2.43 -3.92
C ARG A 324 -6.95 1.90 -3.97
N LYS A 325 -7.77 2.14 -2.95
CA LYS A 325 -9.20 1.78 -2.98
C LYS A 325 -9.97 2.54 -4.06
N GLU A 326 -9.56 3.78 -4.32
CA GLU A 326 -10.12 4.63 -5.37
C GLU A 326 -9.43 4.45 -6.74
N LYS A 327 -8.49 3.50 -6.86
CA LYS A 327 -7.66 3.27 -8.06
C LYS A 327 -6.86 4.51 -8.49
N LYS A 328 -6.49 5.34 -7.55
CA LYS A 328 -5.63 6.52 -7.75
C LYS A 328 -4.22 6.24 -7.28
N GLU A 329 -3.24 6.85 -7.95
CA GLU A 329 -1.84 6.75 -7.56
C GLU A 329 -1.45 7.88 -6.60
N ILE A 330 -0.58 7.56 -5.63
CA ILE A 330 0.00 8.54 -4.76
C ILE A 330 1.21 9.20 -5.43
N VAL A 331 1.33 10.52 -5.27
CA VAL A 331 2.55 11.24 -5.68
C VAL A 331 3.58 11.12 -4.56
N PRO A 332 4.75 10.49 -4.82
CA PRO A 332 5.77 10.30 -3.79
C PRO A 332 6.45 11.61 -3.39
N LEU A 333 6.74 11.75 -2.10
CA LEU A 333 7.50 12.85 -1.54
C LEU A 333 9.01 12.58 -1.63
N THR A 334 9.78 13.57 -2.08
CA THR A 334 11.24 13.60 -1.95
C THR A 334 11.63 14.87 -1.21
N ALA A 335 12.30 14.71 -0.07
CA ALA A 335 12.71 15.81 0.80
C ALA A 335 14.03 15.47 1.47
N SER A 336 14.90 16.47 1.64
CA SER A 336 16.17 16.31 2.36
C SER A 336 16.37 17.45 3.36
N LEU A 337 16.92 17.09 4.50
CA LEU A 337 17.40 18.00 5.54
C LEU A 337 18.86 17.65 5.81
N THR A 338 19.70 18.68 5.92
CA THR A 338 21.13 18.54 6.20
C THR A 338 21.50 19.42 7.39
N PRO A 339 22.68 19.25 8.01
CA PRO A 339 23.09 20.15 9.10
C PRO A 339 23.11 21.63 8.69
N GLU A 340 23.42 21.93 7.42
CA GLU A 340 23.42 23.31 6.90
C GLU A 340 22.01 23.81 6.53
N LYS A 341 21.09 22.89 6.22
CA LYS A 341 19.70 23.17 5.83
C LYS A 341 18.77 22.24 6.57
N HIS A 342 18.58 22.49 7.85
CA HIS A 342 17.86 21.60 8.78
C HIS A 342 16.36 21.91 8.91
N ILE A 343 15.88 23.07 8.38
CA ILE A 343 14.45 23.40 8.37
C ILE A 343 13.96 23.50 6.93
N LEU A 344 12.93 22.72 6.58
CA LEU A 344 12.21 22.79 5.32
C LEU A 344 10.93 23.61 5.49
N LEU A 345 10.88 24.80 4.87
CA LEU A 345 9.72 25.67 4.89
C LEU A 345 8.87 25.47 3.64
N ILE A 346 7.75 24.76 3.79
CA ILE A 346 6.86 24.41 2.68
C ILE A 346 5.80 25.50 2.48
N SER A 347 5.69 26.01 1.25
CA SER A 347 4.68 26.97 0.86
C SER A 347 3.97 26.59 -0.44
N GLY A 348 2.85 27.23 -0.72
CA GLY A 348 2.00 26.92 -1.89
C GLY A 348 0.50 26.96 -1.56
N PRO A 349 -0.39 26.59 -2.51
CA PRO A 349 -1.83 26.61 -2.29
C PRO A 349 -2.25 25.59 -1.21
N ASN A 350 -3.38 25.85 -0.51
CA ASN A 350 -3.87 24.97 0.57
C ASN A 350 -4.17 23.57 0.07
N ALA A 351 -4.82 23.44 -1.07
CA ALA A 351 -5.10 22.16 -1.69
C ALA A 351 -3.85 21.45 -2.28
N GLY A 352 -2.65 22.04 -2.17
CA GLY A 352 -1.41 21.51 -2.75
C GLY A 352 -0.82 20.29 -2.02
N GLY A 353 -1.31 19.95 -0.82
CA GLY A 353 -0.82 18.81 -0.04
C GLY A 353 0.29 19.14 0.96
N LYS A 354 0.44 20.41 1.41
CA LYS A 354 1.44 20.84 2.40
C LYS A 354 1.38 20.03 3.69
N SER A 355 0.21 19.98 4.32
CA SER A 355 -0.03 19.23 5.58
C SER A 355 0.18 17.72 5.41
N VAL A 356 -0.09 17.19 4.20
CA VAL A 356 0.19 15.77 3.89
C VAL A 356 1.69 15.52 3.84
N CYS A 357 2.48 16.40 3.22
CA CYS A 357 3.95 16.30 3.22
C CYS A 357 4.50 16.30 4.65
N LEU A 358 4.06 17.24 5.47
CA LEU A 358 4.47 17.36 6.86
C LEU A 358 4.11 16.12 7.68
N LYS A 359 2.85 15.63 7.57
CA LYS A 359 2.41 14.39 8.23
C LYS A 359 3.16 13.17 7.71
N THR A 360 3.52 13.13 6.42
CA THR A 360 4.31 12.04 5.85
C THR A 360 5.67 11.96 6.53
N VAL A 361 6.39 13.09 6.64
CA VAL A 361 7.69 13.11 7.32
C VAL A 361 7.56 12.65 8.77
N GLY A 362 6.60 13.21 9.53
CA GLY A 362 6.39 12.84 10.93
C GLY A 362 6.03 11.38 11.14
N LEU A 363 5.09 10.86 10.35
CA LEU A 363 4.66 9.47 10.45
C LEU A 363 5.79 8.50 10.11
N LEU A 364 6.52 8.73 9.02
CA LEU A 364 7.62 7.85 8.61
C LEU A 364 8.79 7.91 9.59
N GLN A 365 9.10 9.09 10.14
CA GLN A 365 10.10 9.23 11.19
C GLN A 365 9.72 8.46 12.44
N TYR A 366 8.47 8.56 12.87
CA TYR A 366 7.98 7.82 14.03
C TYR A 366 7.99 6.30 13.81
N MET A 367 7.50 5.84 12.63
CA MET A 367 7.53 4.43 12.22
C MET A 367 8.96 3.87 12.24
N PHE A 368 9.91 4.61 11.68
CA PHE A 368 11.32 4.23 11.66
C PHE A 368 11.90 4.05 13.06
N GLN A 369 11.72 5.01 13.95
CA GLN A 369 12.23 4.93 15.33
C GLN A 369 11.45 3.92 16.18
N TRP A 370 10.23 3.58 15.80
CA TRP A 370 9.47 2.50 16.41
C TRP A 370 9.96 1.10 15.95
N GLY A 371 10.80 1.04 14.92
CA GLY A 371 11.38 -0.18 14.38
C GLY A 371 10.51 -0.86 13.34
N MET A 372 9.82 -0.07 12.53
CA MET A 372 9.09 -0.51 11.33
C MET A 372 9.85 -0.13 10.06
N LEU A 373 9.75 -0.96 9.05
CA LEU A 373 10.14 -0.58 7.69
C LEU A 373 9.21 0.52 7.17
N ILE A 374 9.72 1.41 6.34
CA ILE A 374 8.99 2.59 5.88
C ILE A 374 8.82 2.57 4.34
N PRO A 375 7.69 3.06 3.81
CA PRO A 375 7.42 3.10 2.37
C PRO A 375 8.21 4.20 1.66
N THR A 376 9.50 3.98 1.51
CA THR A 376 10.47 4.85 0.85
C THR A 376 11.37 4.04 -0.08
N SER A 377 12.22 4.71 -0.87
CA SER A 377 13.36 4.04 -1.53
C SER A 377 14.33 3.52 -0.48
N GLU A 378 14.95 2.37 -0.71
CA GLU A 378 15.97 1.78 0.17
C GLU A 378 17.23 2.65 0.33
N THR A 379 17.42 3.60 -0.61
CA THR A 379 18.48 4.59 -0.52
C THR A 379 18.10 5.83 0.30
N SER A 380 16.98 5.80 1.00
CA SER A 380 16.60 6.87 1.93
C SER A 380 17.40 6.79 3.21
N GLU A 381 17.79 7.94 3.72
CA GLU A 381 18.59 8.08 4.93
C GLU A 381 17.75 8.74 6.02
N MET A 382 17.76 8.15 7.21
CA MET A 382 16.96 8.60 8.34
C MET A 382 17.85 8.95 9.51
N LEU A 383 17.55 10.09 10.14
CA LEU A 383 18.16 10.52 11.40
C LEU A 383 17.41 9.91 12.61
N ILE A 384 18.08 9.88 13.73
CA ILE A 384 17.46 9.51 15.00
C ILE A 384 17.30 10.79 15.84
N PHE A 385 16.06 11.14 16.13
CA PHE A 385 15.72 12.29 16.95
C PHE A 385 15.39 11.86 18.39
N ASP A 386 15.85 12.64 19.35
CA ASP A 386 15.49 12.44 20.74
C ASP A 386 14.04 12.86 21.00
N ARG A 387 13.54 13.83 20.26
CA ARG A 387 12.17 14.37 20.38
C ARG A 387 11.56 14.63 19.03
N ILE A 388 10.27 14.37 18.92
CA ILE A 388 9.42 14.78 17.80
C ILE A 388 8.32 15.65 18.39
N MET A 389 8.25 16.91 18.01
CA MET A 389 7.28 17.87 18.52
C MET A 389 6.38 18.32 17.38
N VAL A 390 5.08 18.38 17.61
CA VAL A 390 4.10 18.65 16.53
C VAL A 390 3.13 19.74 16.94
N ASP A 391 2.86 20.62 15.98
CA ASP A 391 1.76 21.58 16.03
C ASP A 391 1.00 21.48 14.70
N ILE A 392 0.03 20.57 14.65
CA ILE A 392 -0.71 20.18 13.45
C ILE A 392 -2.20 20.17 13.76
N GLY A 393 -2.98 20.90 12.94
CA GLY A 393 -4.43 20.96 13.05
C GLY A 393 -4.90 21.93 14.15
N ASP A 394 -6.12 22.43 13.98
CA ASP A 394 -6.77 23.27 14.97
C ASP A 394 -7.17 22.42 16.17
N ASP A 395 -6.67 22.74 17.35
CA ASP A 395 -7.16 22.20 18.62
C ASP A 395 -8.52 22.84 18.96
N GLN A 396 -9.49 22.73 18.04
CA GLN A 396 -10.89 23.13 18.27
C GLN A 396 -11.58 22.09 19.15
N SER A 397 -11.13 21.95 20.38
CA SER A 397 -11.94 21.29 21.39
C SER A 397 -12.83 22.35 22.04
N ILE A 398 -14.13 22.13 21.99
CA ILE A 398 -15.16 22.94 22.67
C ILE A 398 -14.88 23.12 24.18
N ASP A 399 -14.01 22.26 24.72
CA ASP A 399 -13.63 22.23 26.14
C ASP A 399 -12.48 23.18 26.53
N ASN A 400 -11.80 23.79 25.57
CA ASN A 400 -10.74 24.76 25.83
C ASN A 400 -11.16 26.16 25.36
N ASP A 401 -11.48 27.04 26.31
CA ASP A 401 -11.79 28.47 26.13
C ASP A 401 -10.60 29.33 25.58
N LEU A 402 -9.48 28.70 25.25
CA LEU A 402 -8.32 29.37 24.68
C LEU A 402 -8.50 29.56 23.17
N SER A 403 -8.31 30.80 22.70
CA SER A 403 -8.28 31.05 21.26
C SER A 403 -7.21 30.19 20.57
N THR A 404 -7.43 29.83 19.31
CA THR A 404 -6.50 29.02 18.47
C THR A 404 -5.08 29.58 18.51
N TYR A 405 -4.95 30.92 18.53
CA TYR A 405 -3.64 31.58 18.60
C TYR A 405 -2.96 31.43 19.96
N SER A 406 -3.69 31.49 21.06
CA SER A 406 -3.11 31.27 22.40
C SER A 406 -2.58 29.86 22.59
N SER A 407 -3.28 28.87 22.04
CA SER A 407 -2.83 27.47 22.01
C SER A 407 -1.57 27.31 21.17
N PHE A 408 -1.51 27.95 20.00
CA PHE A 408 -0.31 28.02 19.17
C PHE A 408 0.88 28.60 19.94
N LEU A 409 0.71 29.75 20.60
CA LEU A 409 1.79 30.37 21.39
C LEU A 409 2.25 29.49 22.56
N GLY A 410 1.33 28.79 23.21
CA GLY A 410 1.65 27.81 24.26
C GLY A 410 2.51 26.66 23.72
N ASN A 411 2.13 26.09 22.57
CA ASN A 411 2.90 25.04 21.91
C ASN A 411 4.29 25.55 21.48
N MET A 412 4.38 26.76 20.92
CA MET A 412 5.67 27.36 20.53
C MET A 412 6.58 27.63 21.74
N LYS A 413 6.02 28.09 22.85
CA LYS A 413 6.77 28.25 24.11
C LYS A 413 7.37 26.91 24.57
N ASP A 414 6.58 25.83 24.54
CA ASP A 414 7.03 24.51 24.94
C ASP A 414 8.08 23.95 23.95
N MET A 415 7.90 24.20 22.64
CA MET A 415 8.89 23.82 21.63
C MET A 415 10.21 24.57 21.86
N LEU A 416 10.18 25.89 22.02
CA LEU A 416 11.38 26.68 22.27
C LEU A 416 12.08 26.29 23.59
N ALA A 417 11.34 25.84 24.60
CA ALA A 417 11.96 25.39 25.86
C ALA A 417 12.73 24.05 25.73
N LYS A 418 12.38 23.21 24.75
CA LYS A 418 12.86 21.82 24.67
C LYS A 418 13.59 21.49 23.35
N ALA A 419 13.45 22.32 22.31
CA ALA A 419 14.04 22.08 21.00
C ALA A 419 15.56 22.28 21.00
N ASP A 420 16.25 21.31 20.41
CA ASP A 420 17.70 21.24 20.24
C ASP A 420 18.02 20.62 18.85
N GLU A 421 19.30 20.39 18.56
CA GLU A 421 19.78 19.77 17.31
C GLU A 421 19.31 18.32 17.11
N LYS A 422 18.79 17.65 18.15
CA LYS A 422 18.22 16.28 18.09
C LYS A 422 16.71 16.28 18.16
N THR A 423 16.09 17.40 17.89
CA THR A 423 14.63 17.56 17.89
C THR A 423 14.13 17.75 16.47
N LEU A 424 13.05 17.05 16.11
CA LEU A 424 12.29 17.29 14.88
C LEU A 424 11.00 18.03 15.22
N VAL A 425 10.82 19.23 14.67
CA VAL A 425 9.60 20.03 14.81
C VAL A 425 8.75 19.93 13.54
N LEU A 426 7.45 19.78 13.70
CA LEU A 426 6.48 19.69 12.61
C LEU A 426 5.38 20.69 12.88
N ILE A 427 5.35 21.79 12.13
CA ILE A 427 4.43 22.91 12.37
C ILE A 427 3.61 23.17 11.11
N ASP A 428 2.30 23.10 11.22
CA ASP A 428 1.38 23.39 10.12
C ASP A 428 0.84 24.81 10.25
N GLU A 429 0.68 25.52 9.13
CA GLU A 429 0.16 26.89 9.03
C GLU A 429 0.82 27.89 9.99
N PHE A 430 2.14 27.86 10.07
CA PHE A 430 2.95 28.60 11.02
C PHE A 430 2.65 30.10 11.04
N GLY A 431 2.24 30.61 12.21
CA GLY A 431 1.91 32.01 12.46
C GLY A 431 0.44 32.38 12.21
N SER A 432 -0.42 31.44 11.78
CA SER A 432 -1.84 31.69 11.52
C SER A 432 -2.64 31.95 12.82
N GLY A 433 -3.89 32.43 12.69
CA GLY A 433 -4.84 32.60 13.78
C GLY A 433 -4.83 33.95 14.48
N THR A 434 -4.04 34.95 13.98
CA THR A 434 -4.04 36.30 14.49
C THR A 434 -3.91 37.33 13.33
N GLU A 435 -3.74 38.60 13.67
CA GLU A 435 -3.46 39.67 12.69
C GLU A 435 -2.18 39.32 11.90
N PRO A 436 -2.27 39.33 10.54
CA PRO A 436 -1.20 38.78 9.68
C PRO A 436 0.20 39.42 9.89
N ALA A 437 0.30 40.73 10.16
CA ALA A 437 1.59 41.37 10.36
C ALA A 437 2.25 40.94 11.67
N ALA A 438 1.49 40.90 12.76
CA ALA A 438 1.96 40.49 14.08
C ALA A 438 2.26 38.97 14.10
N GLY A 439 1.37 38.14 13.54
CA GLY A 439 1.56 36.70 13.44
C GLY A 439 2.80 36.35 12.62
N GLY A 440 3.00 36.99 11.49
CA GLY A 440 4.16 36.81 10.64
C GLY A 440 5.49 37.23 11.31
N ALA A 441 5.51 38.36 12.04
CA ALA A 441 6.70 38.83 12.74
C ALA A 441 7.09 37.89 13.92
N ILE A 442 6.10 37.45 14.69
CA ILE A 442 6.34 36.49 15.79
C ILE A 442 6.83 35.14 15.25
N ALA A 443 6.22 34.66 14.18
CA ALA A 443 6.63 33.41 13.55
C ALA A 443 8.06 33.48 13.00
N GLU A 444 8.45 34.60 12.40
CA GLU A 444 9.82 34.82 11.92
C GLU A 444 10.84 34.81 13.06
N ALA A 445 10.51 35.47 14.17
CA ALA A 445 11.38 35.49 15.35
C ALA A 445 11.55 34.07 15.95
N ILE A 446 10.47 33.30 16.03
CA ILE A 446 10.52 31.90 16.47
C ILE A 446 11.33 31.04 15.50
N LEU A 447 11.12 31.21 14.19
CA LEU A 447 11.88 30.50 13.16
C LEU A 447 13.38 30.78 13.27
N SER A 448 13.75 32.02 13.46
CA SER A 448 15.14 32.44 13.65
C SER A 448 15.78 31.82 14.89
N GLU A 449 14.99 31.67 15.96
CA GLU A 449 15.51 31.02 17.17
C GLU A 449 15.67 29.50 17.00
N LEU A 450 14.73 28.82 16.33
CA LEU A 450 14.85 27.40 15.99
C LEU A 450 16.03 27.14 15.05
N ASP A 451 16.24 28.02 14.09
CA ASP A 451 17.38 27.98 13.15
C ASP A 451 18.71 28.09 13.88
N LYS A 452 18.86 29.06 14.78
CA LYS A 452 20.08 29.23 15.60
C LYS A 452 20.39 27.99 16.48
N ARG A 453 19.37 27.27 16.91
CA ARG A 453 19.54 26.04 17.72
C ARG A 453 19.86 24.80 16.90
N GLY A 454 19.90 24.91 15.56
CA GLY A 454 20.11 23.77 14.68
C GLY A 454 18.96 22.74 14.71
N THR A 455 17.75 23.16 15.12
CA THR A 455 16.59 22.28 15.25
C THR A 455 16.10 21.83 13.90
N TYR A 456 15.96 20.52 13.68
CA TYR A 456 15.40 20.01 12.44
C TYR A 456 13.90 20.25 12.39
N GLY A 457 13.40 20.66 11.21
CA GLY A 457 11.98 20.97 11.10
C GLY A 457 11.40 20.86 9.70
N VAL A 458 10.10 20.56 9.66
CA VAL A 458 9.26 20.76 8.48
C VAL A 458 8.11 21.66 8.89
N ILE A 459 8.02 22.80 8.23
CA ILE A 459 7.12 23.89 8.61
C ILE A 459 6.34 24.31 7.37
N THR A 460 5.03 24.45 7.49
CA THR A 460 4.21 24.99 6.40
C THR A 460 3.80 26.41 6.70
N THR A 461 3.75 27.27 5.70
CA THR A 461 3.36 28.66 5.89
C THR A 461 2.75 29.30 4.65
N HIS A 462 1.99 30.36 4.88
CA HIS A 462 1.51 31.30 3.86
C HIS A 462 2.25 32.65 3.87
N TYR A 463 3.02 32.92 4.91
CA TYR A 463 3.65 34.23 5.13
C TYR A 463 4.86 34.44 4.22
N THR A 464 4.87 35.61 3.55
CA THR A 464 5.93 35.98 2.60
C THR A 464 7.25 36.28 3.30
N ASN A 465 7.22 36.90 4.49
CA ASN A 465 8.42 37.21 5.27
C ASN A 465 9.18 35.91 5.65
N LEU A 466 8.51 34.87 6.05
CA LEU A 466 9.14 33.55 6.34
C LEU A 466 9.81 32.97 5.10
N LYS A 467 9.18 33.08 3.92
CA LYS A 467 9.77 32.64 2.66
C LYS A 467 11.04 33.41 2.29
N LEU A 468 11.08 34.69 2.65
CA LEU A 468 12.23 35.55 2.43
C LEU A 468 13.35 35.31 3.43
N TYR A 469 13.02 34.90 4.68
CA TYR A 469 13.99 34.49 5.68
C TYR A 469 14.85 33.34 5.20
N ALA A 470 14.27 32.38 4.46
CA ALA A 470 14.98 31.25 3.89
C ALA A 470 15.94 31.66 2.78
N SER A 471 17.14 32.06 3.18
CA SER A 471 18.25 32.48 2.33
C SER A 471 19.39 31.46 2.28
N PRO A 472 20.37 31.58 1.40
CA PRO A 472 21.56 30.70 1.42
C PRO A 472 22.31 30.68 2.75
N GLU A 473 22.24 31.77 3.52
CA GLU A 473 22.97 31.98 4.77
C GLU A 473 22.29 31.40 6.00
N THR A 474 20.97 31.10 5.91
CA THR A 474 20.17 30.51 7.00
C THR A 474 20.09 29.01 6.89
N GLY A 475 19.87 28.31 8.00
CA GLY A 475 19.59 26.86 8.03
C GLY A 475 18.21 26.46 7.46
N VAL A 476 17.47 27.43 6.92
CA VAL A 476 16.13 27.22 6.37
C VAL A 476 16.16 27.08 4.86
N LEU A 477 15.44 26.11 4.33
CA LEU A 477 15.30 25.85 2.90
C LEU A 477 13.83 26.00 2.49
N ASN A 478 13.56 26.76 1.45
CA ASN A 478 12.22 26.84 0.88
C ASN A 478 11.84 25.56 0.12
N GLY A 479 10.58 25.18 0.22
CA GLY A 479 9.95 24.13 -0.58
C GLY A 479 8.63 24.62 -1.16
N ALA A 480 8.43 24.42 -2.46
CA ALA A 480 7.21 24.78 -3.17
C ALA A 480 6.35 23.57 -3.48
N MET A 481 5.08 23.59 -3.08
CA MET A 481 4.10 22.66 -3.63
C MET A 481 3.74 23.08 -5.03
N MET A 482 4.03 22.23 -6.00
CA MET A 482 3.80 22.48 -7.42
C MET A 482 2.32 22.46 -7.77
N PHE A 483 1.92 23.38 -8.63
CA PHE A 483 0.54 23.56 -9.05
C PHE A 483 0.47 23.77 -10.57
N ASP A 484 -0.44 23.06 -11.22
CA ASP A 484 -0.70 23.26 -12.65
C ASP A 484 -1.67 24.45 -12.84
N VAL A 485 -1.11 25.58 -13.16
CA VAL A 485 -1.88 26.83 -13.38
C VAL A 485 -2.81 26.71 -14.60
N LYS A 486 -2.47 25.89 -15.62
CA LYS A 486 -3.30 25.73 -16.82
C LYS A 486 -4.57 24.96 -16.53
N ASN A 487 -4.44 23.85 -15.80
CA ASN A 487 -5.56 22.97 -15.47
C ASN A 487 -6.18 23.29 -14.10
N ILE A 488 -5.59 24.18 -13.32
CA ILE A 488 -5.93 24.48 -11.90
C ILE A 488 -6.03 23.19 -11.08
N ALA A 489 -4.99 22.39 -11.12
CA ALA A 489 -4.92 21.17 -10.37
C ALA A 489 -3.63 21.14 -9.53
N PRO A 490 -3.67 20.70 -8.28
CA PRO A 490 -2.47 20.45 -7.52
C PRO A 490 -1.72 19.28 -8.14
N LEU A 491 -0.40 19.42 -8.29
CA LEU A 491 0.46 18.33 -8.73
C LEU A 491 0.93 17.45 -7.57
N PHE A 492 0.70 17.88 -6.34
CA PHE A 492 1.12 17.21 -5.09
C PHE A 492 2.63 16.92 -5.03
N LYS A 493 3.41 17.55 -5.89
CA LYS A 493 4.86 17.40 -5.97
C LYS A 493 5.53 18.53 -5.20
N LEU A 494 6.44 18.18 -4.29
CA LEU A 494 7.30 19.13 -3.61
C LEU A 494 8.55 19.39 -4.44
N GLU A 495 8.86 20.69 -4.66
CA GLU A 495 10.09 21.15 -5.26
C GLU A 495 10.91 21.90 -4.23
N MET A 496 12.12 21.41 -3.92
CA MET A 496 12.98 22.00 -2.89
C MET A 496 13.80 23.17 -3.43
N GLY A 497 14.10 24.14 -2.55
CA GLY A 497 14.90 25.31 -2.86
C GLY A 497 14.15 26.41 -3.63
N LEU A 498 12.83 26.25 -3.80
CA LEU A 498 11.96 27.25 -4.39
C LEU A 498 10.89 27.68 -3.39
N PRO A 499 10.62 28.98 -3.25
CA PRO A 499 9.46 29.46 -2.51
C PRO A 499 8.18 29.19 -3.31
N GLY A 500 7.16 28.65 -2.65
CA GLY A 500 5.85 28.40 -3.27
C GLY A 500 5.01 29.66 -3.38
N ASN A 501 4.20 29.73 -4.44
CA ASN A 501 3.23 30.79 -4.67
C ASN A 501 1.82 30.29 -4.26
N SER A 502 0.99 31.21 -3.74
CA SER A 502 -0.40 30.91 -3.38
C SER A 502 -1.33 30.76 -4.59
N PHE A 503 -0.96 31.38 -5.73
CA PHE A 503 -1.77 31.47 -6.96
C PHE A 503 -3.19 32.02 -6.73
N ALA A 504 -3.39 32.84 -5.71
CA ALA A 504 -4.71 33.32 -5.30
C ALA A 504 -5.43 34.09 -6.42
N PHE A 505 -4.71 35.00 -7.08
CA PHE A 505 -5.29 35.81 -8.17
C PHE A 505 -5.59 34.97 -9.42
N GLU A 506 -4.73 34.01 -9.77
CA GLU A 506 -4.95 33.09 -10.88
C GLU A 506 -6.14 32.18 -10.61
N LEU A 507 -6.23 31.70 -9.37
CA LEU A 507 -7.36 30.87 -8.94
C LEU A 507 -8.65 31.67 -9.02
N ALA A 508 -8.67 32.89 -8.47
CA ALA A 508 -9.83 33.78 -8.51
C ALA A 508 -10.26 34.08 -9.96
N ARG A 509 -9.28 34.39 -10.84
CA ARG A 509 -9.52 34.63 -12.28
C ARG A 509 -10.18 33.43 -12.96
N LYS A 510 -9.74 32.22 -12.66
CA LYS A 510 -10.28 31.03 -13.28
C LYS A 510 -11.60 30.55 -12.65
N MET A 511 -11.83 30.86 -11.37
CA MET A 511 -13.14 30.65 -10.72
C MET A 511 -14.21 31.62 -11.22
N GLY A 512 -13.84 32.54 -12.11
CA GLY A 512 -14.77 33.44 -12.80
C GLY A 512 -15.04 34.76 -12.09
N LEU A 513 -14.22 35.18 -11.13
CA LEU A 513 -14.33 36.52 -10.58
C LEU A 513 -14.11 37.56 -11.69
N PRO A 514 -14.91 38.65 -11.74
CA PRO A 514 -14.78 39.70 -12.74
C PRO A 514 -13.36 40.31 -12.72
N GLU A 515 -12.77 40.48 -13.91
CA GLU A 515 -11.39 40.99 -14.05
C GLU A 515 -11.20 42.39 -13.40
N GLY A 516 -12.27 43.19 -13.34
CA GLY A 516 -12.24 44.48 -12.62
C GLY A 516 -12.02 44.31 -11.11
N ILE A 517 -12.64 43.32 -10.48
CA ILE A 517 -12.45 43.01 -9.05
C ILE A 517 -11.03 42.47 -8.81
N ILE A 518 -10.51 41.64 -9.70
CA ILE A 518 -9.17 41.06 -9.57
C ILE A 518 -8.11 42.15 -9.70
N LYS A 519 -8.24 43.05 -10.67
CA LYS A 519 -7.33 44.22 -10.82
C LYS A 519 -7.38 45.17 -9.63
N ASP A 520 -8.57 45.42 -9.10
CA ASP A 520 -8.71 46.23 -7.88
C ASP A 520 -8.05 45.53 -6.68
N ALA A 521 -8.23 44.20 -6.54
CA ALA A 521 -7.57 43.41 -5.50
C ALA A 521 -6.04 43.41 -5.66
N GLU A 522 -5.53 43.24 -6.90
CA GLU A 522 -4.08 43.33 -7.20
C GLU A 522 -3.52 44.74 -6.81
N SER A 523 -4.27 45.79 -7.11
CA SER A 523 -3.91 47.16 -6.71
C SER A 523 -3.90 47.38 -5.18
N ARG A 524 -4.87 46.84 -4.48
CA ARG A 524 -4.96 46.90 -3.00
C ARG A 524 -3.92 46.03 -2.29
N ALA A 525 -3.49 44.94 -2.90
CA ALA A 525 -2.43 44.10 -2.35
C ALA A 525 -1.04 44.81 -2.33
N GLY A 526 -0.91 45.89 -3.07
CA GLY A 526 0.32 46.71 -3.16
C GLY A 526 1.29 46.21 -4.23
N GLU A 527 1.98 47.16 -4.83
CA GLU A 527 2.97 46.87 -5.89
C GLU A 527 4.14 45.99 -5.39
N GLU A 528 4.54 46.15 -4.14
CA GLU A 528 5.59 45.36 -3.52
C GLU A 528 5.21 43.89 -3.46
N PHE A 529 4.00 43.55 -2.99
CA PHE A 529 3.53 42.16 -2.90
C PHE A 529 3.44 41.51 -4.30
N VAL A 530 2.83 42.23 -5.25
CA VAL A 530 2.71 41.75 -6.64
C VAL A 530 4.08 41.63 -7.31
N GLY A 531 4.99 42.54 -6.99
CA GLY A 531 6.38 42.52 -7.45
C GLY A 531 7.16 41.31 -6.92
N ILE A 532 7.04 41.01 -5.63
CA ILE A 532 7.67 39.85 -4.99
C ILE A 532 7.12 38.57 -5.61
N GLU A 533 5.81 38.43 -5.73
CA GLU A 533 5.20 37.22 -6.35
C GLU A 533 5.67 37.04 -7.82
N ARG A 534 5.76 38.13 -8.57
CA ARG A 534 6.26 38.10 -9.96
C ARG A 534 7.73 37.69 -10.03
N ASN A 535 8.57 38.18 -9.13
CA ASN A 535 9.98 37.80 -9.03
C ASN A 535 10.15 36.32 -8.61
N LEU A 536 9.40 35.85 -7.63
CA LEU A 536 9.37 34.46 -7.21
C LEU A 536 8.98 33.51 -8.36
N ARG A 537 8.00 33.89 -9.18
CA ARG A 537 7.63 33.16 -10.41
C ARG A 537 8.76 33.15 -11.44
N LYS A 538 9.47 34.25 -11.62
CA LYS A 538 10.61 34.32 -12.56
C LYS A 538 11.76 33.41 -12.10
N ILE A 539 12.05 33.40 -10.79
CA ILE A 539 13.04 32.54 -10.18
C ILE A 539 12.65 31.04 -10.37
N ALA A 540 11.40 30.70 -10.09
CA ALA A 540 10.89 29.36 -10.27
C ALA A 540 11.01 28.86 -11.72
N ARG A 541 10.65 29.71 -12.71
CA ARG A 541 10.79 29.40 -14.14
C ARG A 541 12.24 29.20 -14.55
N ASN A 542 13.13 30.10 -14.11
CA ASN A 542 14.55 30.04 -14.45
C ASN A 542 15.20 28.78 -13.86
N ARG A 543 14.85 28.42 -12.62
CA ARG A 543 15.38 27.23 -11.97
C ARG A 543 14.87 25.96 -12.65
N LYS A 544 13.60 25.89 -13.00
CA LYS A 544 13.06 24.77 -13.77
C LYS A 544 13.82 24.57 -15.09
N ALA A 545 14.09 25.65 -15.81
CA ALA A 545 14.87 25.58 -17.03
C ALA A 545 16.32 25.14 -16.79
N LEU A 546 16.91 25.51 -15.65
CA LEU A 546 18.24 25.07 -15.23
C LEU A 546 18.25 23.58 -14.88
N ASP A 547 17.25 23.11 -14.11
CA ASP A 547 17.12 21.71 -13.71
C ASP A 547 16.90 20.80 -14.92
N GLU A 548 16.08 21.22 -15.90
CA GLU A 548 15.91 20.51 -17.16
C GLU A 548 17.24 20.40 -17.94
N LYS A 549 18.05 21.46 -17.92
CA LYS A 549 19.40 21.43 -18.53
C LYS A 549 20.35 20.49 -17.77
N LEU A 550 20.33 20.54 -16.43
CA LEU A 550 21.15 19.65 -15.60
C LEU A 550 20.79 18.18 -15.77
N GLU A 551 19.50 17.85 -15.86
CA GLU A 551 19.08 16.50 -16.16
C GLU A 551 19.53 16.01 -17.55
N ARG A 552 19.49 16.89 -18.56
CA ARG A 552 20.07 16.59 -19.88
C ARG A 552 21.57 16.33 -19.80
N ILE A 553 22.31 17.13 -19.04
CA ILE A 553 23.76 16.97 -18.83
C ILE A 553 24.01 15.64 -18.14
N LYS A 554 23.33 15.33 -17.03
CA LYS A 554 23.46 14.05 -16.32
C LYS A 554 23.17 12.84 -17.20
N HIS A 555 22.14 12.95 -18.06
CA HIS A 555 21.82 11.89 -19.02
C HIS A 555 22.95 11.72 -20.05
N THR A 556 23.53 12.83 -20.50
CA THR A 556 24.66 12.83 -21.43
C THR A 556 25.91 12.25 -20.79
N ASP A 557 26.20 12.61 -19.55
CA ASP A 557 27.36 12.10 -18.78
C ASP A 557 27.25 10.59 -18.54
N ARG A 558 26.05 10.10 -18.12
CA ARG A 558 25.81 8.64 -18.00
C ARG A 558 26.00 7.92 -19.34
N THR A 559 25.60 8.55 -20.44
CA THR A 559 25.79 7.98 -21.77
C THR A 559 27.26 7.93 -22.13
N LEU A 560 28.03 8.96 -21.79
CA LEU A 560 29.48 9.04 -21.97
C LEU A 560 30.24 8.01 -21.11
N GLU A 561 29.86 7.86 -19.83
CA GLU A 561 30.40 6.82 -18.93
C GLU A 561 30.17 5.42 -19.51
N ASN A 562 28.95 5.11 -19.90
CA ASN A 562 28.62 3.81 -20.52
C ASN A 562 29.39 3.56 -21.80
N ILE A 563 29.68 4.58 -22.60
CA ILE A 563 30.49 4.50 -23.80
C ILE A 563 31.95 4.28 -23.43
N THR A 564 32.46 4.99 -22.43
CA THR A 564 33.84 4.87 -21.95
C THR A 564 34.12 3.48 -21.39
N ASP A 565 33.21 2.96 -20.55
CA ASP A 565 33.29 1.60 -20.01
C ASP A 565 33.29 0.53 -21.10
N LYS A 566 32.48 0.75 -22.13
CA LYS A 566 32.40 -0.15 -23.27
C LYS A 566 33.73 -0.16 -24.06
N TYR A 567 34.32 1.02 -24.27
CA TYR A 567 35.65 1.11 -24.92
C TYR A 567 36.77 0.52 -24.07
N GLN A 568 36.71 0.68 -22.74
CA GLN A 568 37.71 0.07 -21.85
C GLN A 568 37.63 -1.47 -21.87
N LYS A 569 36.44 -2.02 -21.87
CA LYS A 569 36.23 -3.47 -22.01
C LYS A 569 36.72 -4.01 -23.35
N GLU A 570 36.41 -3.30 -24.45
CA GLU A 570 36.91 -3.67 -25.77
C GLU A 570 38.44 -3.60 -25.84
N LEU A 571 39.06 -2.58 -25.25
CA LEU A 571 40.52 -2.46 -25.16
C LEU A 571 41.16 -3.59 -24.32
N GLN A 572 40.55 -4.01 -23.24
CA GLN A 572 41.01 -5.15 -22.45
C GLN A 572 40.93 -6.45 -23.23
N GLN A 573 39.82 -6.66 -23.95
CA GLN A 573 39.64 -7.84 -24.82
C GLN A 573 40.69 -7.89 -25.92
N ILE A 574 40.98 -6.76 -26.56
CA ILE A 574 42.02 -6.67 -27.61
C ILE A 574 43.40 -6.95 -27.02
N LYS A 575 43.72 -6.44 -25.83
CA LYS A 575 44.99 -6.71 -25.15
C LYS A 575 45.13 -8.20 -24.79
N GLN A 576 44.05 -8.83 -24.36
CA GLN A 576 44.04 -10.25 -24.01
C GLN A 576 44.17 -11.12 -25.27
N LEU A 577 43.46 -10.81 -26.33
CA LEU A 577 43.58 -11.48 -27.62
C LEU A 577 44.98 -11.36 -28.21
N LYS A 578 45.60 -10.18 -28.13
CA LYS A 578 47.00 -9.96 -28.54
C LYS A 578 47.98 -10.81 -27.73
N LYS A 579 47.76 -10.95 -26.43
CA LYS A 579 48.59 -11.80 -25.56
C LYS A 579 48.43 -13.28 -25.93
N GLU A 580 47.20 -13.76 -26.15
CA GLU A 580 46.93 -15.14 -26.55
C GLU A 580 47.57 -15.47 -27.91
N ILE A 581 47.49 -14.56 -28.89
CA ILE A 581 48.12 -14.73 -30.19
C ILE A 581 49.65 -14.79 -30.07
N LEU A 582 50.26 -13.94 -29.21
CA LEU A 582 51.69 -13.96 -28.98
C LEU A 582 52.16 -15.23 -28.26
N ASP A 583 51.40 -15.71 -27.27
CA ASP A 583 51.72 -16.94 -26.54
C ASP A 583 51.56 -18.18 -27.46
N GLN A 584 50.55 -18.17 -28.34
CA GLN A 584 50.38 -19.23 -29.33
C GLN A 584 51.47 -19.21 -30.39
N ALA A 585 51.88 -18.06 -30.89
CA ALA A 585 52.98 -17.91 -31.82
C ALA A 585 54.35 -18.34 -31.20
N LYS A 586 54.55 -18.08 -29.92
CA LYS A 586 55.73 -18.55 -29.17
C LYS A 586 55.74 -20.07 -29.08
N LYS A 587 54.62 -20.69 -28.75
CA LYS A 587 54.50 -22.14 -28.64
C LYS A 587 54.74 -22.83 -30.00
N GLU A 588 54.16 -22.29 -31.06
CA GLU A 588 54.39 -22.79 -32.42
C GLU A 588 55.85 -22.65 -32.83
N ALA A 589 56.55 -21.55 -32.50
CA ALA A 589 57.93 -21.36 -32.75
C ALA A 589 58.86 -22.39 -31.96
N GLU A 590 58.49 -22.65 -30.69
CA GLU A 590 59.16 -23.67 -29.89
C GLU A 590 58.96 -25.08 -30.46
N ASP A 591 57.77 -25.42 -30.94
CA ASP A 591 57.52 -26.72 -31.55
C ASP A 591 58.26 -26.89 -32.90
N ILE A 592 58.37 -25.81 -33.70
CA ILE A 592 59.15 -25.80 -34.93
C ILE A 592 60.63 -26.00 -34.62
N ILE A 593 61.18 -25.34 -33.59
CA ILE A 593 62.61 -25.48 -33.19
C ILE A 593 62.87 -26.91 -32.69
N LYS A 594 61.96 -27.47 -31.86
CA LYS A 594 62.09 -28.88 -31.41
C LYS A 594 62.05 -29.89 -32.56
N GLY A 595 61.13 -29.65 -33.53
CA GLY A 595 61.04 -30.45 -34.74
C GLY A 595 62.34 -30.41 -35.59
N ALA A 596 62.85 -29.17 -35.79
CA ALA A 596 64.11 -29.01 -36.52
C ALA A 596 65.27 -29.63 -35.80
N ASN A 597 65.41 -29.48 -34.46
CA ASN A 597 66.51 -30.13 -33.69
C ASN A 597 66.43 -31.66 -33.79
N ARG A 598 65.21 -32.23 -33.69
CA ARG A 598 65.01 -33.66 -33.83
C ARG A 598 65.39 -34.18 -35.21
N GLN A 599 65.08 -33.44 -36.27
CA GLN A 599 65.50 -33.79 -37.64
C GLN A 599 67.01 -33.68 -37.81
N VAL A 600 67.67 -32.65 -37.24
CA VAL A 600 69.15 -32.51 -37.24
C VAL A 600 69.80 -33.64 -36.47
N GLU A 601 69.27 -34.05 -35.31
CA GLU A 601 69.75 -35.16 -34.51
C GLU A 601 69.59 -36.48 -35.27
N ASN A 602 68.46 -36.72 -35.91
CA ASN A 602 68.26 -37.89 -36.73
C ASN A 602 69.23 -37.94 -37.94
N THR A 603 69.48 -36.82 -38.61
CA THR A 603 70.38 -36.67 -39.70
C THR A 603 71.85 -36.94 -39.27
N ILE A 604 72.21 -36.42 -38.09
CA ILE A 604 73.59 -36.67 -37.51
C ILE A 604 73.70 -38.16 -37.11
N LYS A 605 72.61 -38.77 -36.60
CA LYS A 605 72.60 -40.21 -36.27
C LYS A 605 72.76 -41.07 -37.50
N THR A 606 72.02 -40.79 -38.57
CA THR A 606 72.14 -41.45 -39.84
C THR A 606 73.54 -41.29 -40.49
N ILE A 607 74.15 -40.09 -40.43
CA ILE A 607 75.52 -39.85 -40.87
C ILE A 607 76.55 -40.57 -40.03
N LYS A 608 76.32 -40.80 -38.71
CA LYS A 608 77.17 -41.51 -37.81
C LYS A 608 77.08 -43.03 -37.97
N GLU A 609 75.89 -43.53 -38.27
CA GLU A 609 75.61 -44.97 -38.46
C GLU A 609 76.06 -45.50 -39.85
N SER A 610 76.04 -44.65 -40.86
CA SER A 610 76.58 -44.94 -42.18
C SER A 610 78.07 -44.66 -42.24
N GLN A 611 78.89 -45.62 -41.80
CA GLN A 611 80.34 -45.56 -42.01
C GLN A 611 80.65 -45.50 -43.51
N ALA A 612 80.87 -44.26 -44.05
CA ALA A 612 81.63 -44.02 -45.28
C ALA A 612 80.96 -44.33 -46.65
N ALA A 613 79.68 -44.16 -46.82
CA ALA A 613 79.07 -44.04 -48.15
C ALA A 613 78.79 -42.55 -48.50
N LYS A 614 79.55 -42.00 -49.47
CA LYS A 614 79.48 -40.61 -49.91
C LYS A 614 78.06 -40.20 -50.43
N GLU A 615 77.35 -41.23 -50.93
CA GLU A 615 76.04 -41.05 -51.48
C GLU A 615 74.93 -40.87 -50.42
N GLU A 616 74.97 -41.66 -49.30
CA GLU A 616 73.93 -41.54 -48.19
C GLU A 616 74.15 -40.25 -47.39
N THR A 617 75.38 -39.71 -47.29
CA THR A 617 75.63 -38.41 -46.67
C THR A 617 75.10 -37.26 -47.48
N GLN A 618 75.15 -37.41 -48.86
CA GLN A 618 74.52 -36.42 -49.76
C GLN A 618 73.00 -36.44 -49.71
N GLU A 619 72.41 -37.62 -49.63
CA GLU A 619 70.95 -37.75 -49.51
C GLU A 619 70.50 -37.18 -48.21
N ALA A 620 71.06 -37.48 -47.06
CA ALA A 620 70.74 -36.92 -45.77
C ALA A 620 70.82 -35.39 -45.69
N ARG A 621 71.88 -34.83 -46.38
CA ARG A 621 71.99 -33.35 -46.53
C ARG A 621 70.93 -32.76 -47.41
N LYS A 622 70.51 -33.48 -48.44
CA LYS A 622 69.49 -33.02 -49.34
C LYS A 622 68.12 -33.05 -48.65
N GLU A 623 67.77 -34.10 -47.90
CA GLU A 623 66.59 -34.18 -47.10
C GLU A 623 66.50 -33.07 -46.02
N LEU A 624 67.65 -32.72 -45.37
CA LEU A 624 67.67 -31.59 -44.44
C LEU A 624 67.44 -30.24 -45.16
N GLN A 625 68.00 -30.11 -46.33
CA GLN A 625 67.86 -28.89 -47.15
C GLN A 625 66.47 -28.75 -47.72
N ASP A 626 65.82 -29.85 -48.09
CA ASP A 626 64.41 -29.90 -48.54
C ASP A 626 63.47 -29.60 -47.34
N PHE A 627 63.81 -30.20 -46.17
CA PHE A 627 63.00 -29.87 -44.95
C PHE A 627 63.11 -28.40 -44.56
N MET A 628 64.28 -27.78 -44.60
CA MET A 628 64.50 -26.36 -44.34
C MET A 628 63.77 -25.49 -45.40
N SER A 629 63.67 -25.86 -46.65
CA SER A 629 62.99 -25.15 -47.72
C SER A 629 61.48 -25.26 -47.52
N ILE A 630 60.99 -26.44 -47.10
CA ILE A 630 59.55 -26.64 -46.79
C ILE A 630 59.13 -25.79 -45.55
N LEU A 631 59.98 -25.73 -44.53
CA LEU A 631 59.74 -24.90 -43.34
C LEU A 631 59.75 -23.42 -43.69
N ALA A 632 60.65 -22.96 -44.56
CA ALA A 632 60.66 -21.56 -45.00
C ALA A 632 59.44 -21.22 -45.80
N ALA A 633 59.01 -22.09 -46.74
CA ALA A 633 57.78 -21.91 -47.56
C ALA A 633 56.49 -21.94 -46.69
N LYS A 634 56.45 -22.82 -45.70
CA LYS A 634 55.29 -22.92 -44.76
C LYS A 634 55.22 -21.68 -43.91
N LYS A 635 56.34 -21.14 -43.42
CA LYS A 635 56.42 -19.90 -42.63
C LYS A 635 55.96 -18.68 -43.46
N GLU A 636 56.31 -18.60 -44.71
CA GLU A 636 55.89 -17.53 -45.61
C GLU A 636 54.44 -17.60 -45.95
N LYS A 637 53.90 -18.80 -46.13
CA LYS A 637 52.47 -19.02 -46.39
C LYS A 637 51.59 -18.70 -45.19
N GLU A 638 51.98 -19.15 -43.99
CA GLU A 638 51.32 -18.86 -42.74
C GLU A 638 51.35 -17.36 -42.36
N GLN A 639 52.48 -16.69 -42.68
CA GLN A 639 52.63 -15.25 -42.48
C GLN A 639 51.66 -14.49 -43.40
N LYS A 640 51.56 -14.87 -44.67
CA LYS A 640 50.62 -14.29 -45.63
C LYS A 640 49.17 -14.57 -45.26
N GLU A 641 48.82 -15.75 -44.79
CA GLU A 641 47.47 -16.07 -44.34
C GLU A 641 47.08 -15.31 -43.08
N LYS A 642 48.03 -15.07 -42.15
CA LYS A 642 47.79 -14.26 -40.94
C LYS A 642 47.62 -12.79 -41.29
N ASP A 643 48.45 -12.26 -42.19
CA ASP A 643 48.33 -10.87 -42.60
C ASP A 643 47.05 -10.63 -43.41
N ASP A 644 46.65 -11.53 -44.29
CA ASP A 644 45.38 -11.48 -45.00
C ASP A 644 44.16 -11.62 -44.06
N TYR A 645 44.25 -12.44 -42.99
CA TYR A 645 43.23 -12.55 -41.97
C TYR A 645 43.06 -11.27 -41.16
N ILE A 646 44.16 -10.69 -40.70
CA ILE A 646 44.20 -9.42 -39.98
C ILE A 646 43.63 -8.29 -40.83
N GLU A 647 44.04 -8.21 -42.11
CA GLU A 647 43.57 -7.21 -43.04
C GLU A 647 42.08 -7.35 -43.35
N ARG A 648 41.55 -8.57 -43.50
CA ARG A 648 40.13 -8.85 -43.63
C ARG A 648 39.36 -8.47 -42.38
N LYS A 649 39.87 -8.71 -41.19
CA LYS A 649 39.23 -8.31 -39.94
C LYS A 649 39.23 -6.81 -39.75
N ILE A 650 40.33 -6.13 -40.07
CA ILE A 650 40.36 -4.65 -40.04
C ILE A 650 39.36 -4.07 -41.02
N LYS A 651 39.36 -4.54 -42.27
CA LYS A 651 38.38 -4.13 -43.30
C LYS A 651 36.90 -4.42 -42.86
N GLN A 652 36.63 -5.52 -42.15
CA GLN A 652 35.30 -5.81 -41.61
C GLN A 652 34.91 -4.83 -40.49
N ILE A 653 35.83 -4.47 -39.63
CA ILE A 653 35.60 -3.52 -38.53
C ILE A 653 35.36 -2.12 -39.07
N ASP A 654 36.17 -1.71 -40.05
CA ASP A 654 36.05 -0.39 -40.67
C ASP A 654 34.74 -0.30 -41.51
N ALA A 655 34.39 -1.34 -42.27
CA ALA A 655 33.15 -1.42 -43.00
C ALA A 655 31.90 -1.43 -42.04
N ARG A 656 32.02 -2.05 -40.87
CA ARG A 656 30.99 -1.95 -39.82
C ARG A 656 30.87 -0.53 -39.24
N ARG A 657 32.01 0.15 -38.99
CA ARG A 657 32.04 1.54 -38.53
C ARG A 657 31.42 2.51 -39.53
N GLU A 658 31.77 2.37 -40.81
CA GLU A 658 31.17 3.19 -41.84
C GLU A 658 29.69 2.93 -42.03
N ARG A 659 29.23 1.68 -42.03
CA ARG A 659 27.78 1.34 -42.07
C ARG A 659 27.03 1.87 -40.86
N GLN A 660 27.64 1.89 -39.68
CA GLN A 660 27.02 2.49 -38.47
C GLN A 660 26.98 4.02 -38.57
N LYS A 661 28.02 4.68 -39.06
CA LYS A 661 28.05 6.11 -39.32
C LYS A 661 27.01 6.51 -40.37
N GLN A 662 26.95 5.76 -41.49
CA GLN A 662 25.95 5.98 -42.54
C GLN A 662 24.51 5.71 -42.08
N ARG A 663 24.27 4.68 -41.25
CA ARG A 663 22.95 4.45 -40.64
C ARG A 663 22.54 5.55 -39.64
N LYS A 664 23.47 6.11 -38.88
CA LYS A 664 23.20 7.23 -37.97
C LYS A 664 22.93 8.52 -38.72
N ALA A 665 23.70 8.79 -39.80
CA ALA A 665 23.49 9.93 -40.65
C ALA A 665 22.15 9.83 -41.43
N ARG A 666 21.84 8.68 -42.05
CA ARG A 666 20.55 8.45 -42.70
C ARG A 666 19.35 8.55 -41.75
N LYS A 667 19.44 8.02 -40.51
CA LYS A 667 18.37 8.16 -39.51
C LYS A 667 18.17 9.60 -39.02
N ALA A 668 19.20 10.42 -39.01
CA ALA A 668 19.10 11.82 -38.68
C ALA A 668 18.47 12.64 -39.84
N ASP A 669 18.92 12.37 -41.08
CA ASP A 669 18.39 13.00 -42.28
C ASP A 669 16.95 12.56 -42.61
N ASP A 670 16.66 11.25 -42.44
CA ASP A 670 15.29 10.73 -42.65
C ASP A 670 14.27 11.35 -41.65
N LYS A 671 14.70 11.59 -40.41
CA LYS A 671 13.81 12.17 -39.40
C LYS A 671 13.54 13.65 -39.65
N VAL A 672 14.55 14.42 -40.04
CA VAL A 672 14.40 15.85 -40.41
C VAL A 672 13.63 15.99 -41.72
N THR A 673 13.89 15.10 -42.69
CA THR A 673 13.21 15.11 -43.98
C THR A 673 11.73 14.67 -43.84
N GLN A 674 11.46 13.71 -42.96
CA GLN A 674 10.11 13.23 -42.71
C GLN A 674 9.27 14.28 -41.94
N GLU A 675 9.83 14.99 -40.96
CA GLU A 675 9.16 16.10 -40.28
C GLU A 675 8.90 17.29 -41.20
N LEU A 676 9.82 17.60 -42.13
CA LEU A 676 9.66 18.65 -43.12
C LEU A 676 8.61 18.27 -44.19
N LEU A 677 8.60 17.01 -44.66
CA LEU A 677 7.61 16.50 -45.62
C LEU A 677 6.21 16.40 -44.99
N GLU A 678 6.10 16.02 -43.72
CA GLU A 678 4.82 16.02 -42.99
C GLU A 678 4.27 17.46 -42.79
N GLN A 679 5.13 18.41 -42.44
CA GLN A 679 4.72 19.82 -42.33
C GLN A 679 4.32 20.43 -43.67
N GLN A 680 4.98 20.04 -44.75
CA GLN A 680 4.68 20.52 -46.09
C GLN A 680 3.40 19.87 -46.59
N ALA A 681 3.23 18.57 -46.41
CA ALA A 681 2.01 17.85 -46.77
C ALA A 681 0.78 18.31 -45.97
N GLU A 682 0.97 18.73 -44.72
CA GLU A 682 -0.12 19.29 -43.90
C GLU A 682 -0.51 20.69 -44.36
N LYS A 683 0.46 21.54 -44.73
CA LYS A 683 0.19 22.84 -45.35
C LYS A 683 -0.53 22.71 -46.68
N ASP A 684 -0.07 21.84 -47.58
CA ASP A 684 -0.68 21.59 -48.89
C ASP A 684 -2.09 21.00 -48.75
N ARG A 685 -2.34 20.15 -47.76
CA ARG A 685 -3.68 19.65 -47.43
C ARG A 685 -4.63 20.73 -46.94
N ILE A 686 -4.15 21.64 -46.10
CA ILE A 686 -4.93 22.76 -45.57
C ILE A 686 -5.25 23.73 -46.69
N GLU A 687 -4.32 24.00 -47.58
CA GLU A 687 -4.49 24.93 -48.72
C GLU A 687 -5.43 24.32 -49.78
N ALA A 688 -5.28 23.04 -50.08
CA ALA A 688 -6.20 22.30 -50.96
C ALA A 688 -7.61 22.20 -50.36
N PHE A 689 -7.75 22.05 -49.02
CA PHE A 689 -9.04 22.05 -48.35
C PHE A 689 -9.73 23.41 -48.42
N ARG A 690 -8.97 24.51 -48.25
CA ARG A 690 -9.51 25.87 -48.27
C ARG A 690 -9.89 26.35 -49.69
N SER A 691 -9.21 25.88 -50.71
CA SER A 691 -9.44 26.25 -52.11
C SER A 691 -10.53 25.42 -52.84
N ALA A 692 -10.99 24.32 -52.24
CA ALA A 692 -12.03 23.49 -52.81
C ALA A 692 -13.39 24.22 -52.90
N PRO A 693 -14.22 23.99 -53.93
CA PRO A 693 -15.52 24.65 -54.09
C PRO A 693 -16.44 24.35 -52.91
N LEU A 694 -17.10 25.42 -52.42
CA LEU A 694 -17.99 25.36 -51.26
C LEU A 694 -19.26 24.55 -51.58
N LYS A 695 -19.74 23.76 -50.63
CA LYS A 695 -20.99 23.01 -50.69
C LYS A 695 -21.92 23.40 -49.52
N ALA A 696 -23.22 23.19 -49.74
CA ALA A 696 -24.18 23.39 -48.63
C ALA A 696 -23.88 22.45 -47.46
N GLY A 697 -23.97 22.94 -46.24
CA GLY A 697 -23.61 22.23 -45.01
C GLY A 697 -22.16 22.43 -44.54
N GLU A 698 -21.30 23.09 -45.32
CA GLU A 698 -19.91 23.34 -44.94
C GLU A 698 -19.74 24.52 -44.03
N LYS A 699 -18.69 24.47 -43.22
CA LYS A 699 -18.38 25.50 -42.23
C LYS A 699 -17.45 26.53 -42.86
N VAL A 700 -17.82 27.81 -42.65
CA VAL A 700 -17.08 28.93 -43.27
C VAL A 700 -16.86 30.04 -42.23
N ARG A 701 -15.79 30.83 -42.42
CA ARG A 701 -15.49 32.07 -41.71
C ARG A 701 -15.65 33.24 -42.67
N ILE A 702 -16.29 34.30 -42.18
CA ILE A 702 -16.39 35.54 -42.92
C ILE A 702 -15.10 36.35 -42.70
N LYS A 703 -14.39 36.70 -43.80
CA LYS A 703 -13.06 37.34 -43.73
C LYS A 703 -13.09 38.74 -43.14
N GLU A 704 -14.20 39.48 -43.26
CA GLU A 704 -14.32 40.85 -42.77
C GLU A 704 -14.49 40.99 -41.26
N ASN A 705 -15.19 40.10 -40.65
CA ASN A 705 -15.54 40.21 -39.22
C ASN A 705 -15.18 38.96 -38.38
N GLY A 706 -14.57 37.93 -39.01
CA GLY A 706 -14.15 36.70 -38.31
C GLY A 706 -15.28 35.78 -37.87
N MET A 707 -16.54 36.11 -38.07
CA MET A 707 -17.70 35.32 -37.68
C MET A 707 -17.74 34.00 -38.46
N VAL A 708 -18.15 32.95 -37.77
CA VAL A 708 -18.27 31.59 -38.35
C VAL A 708 -19.72 31.21 -38.55
N GLY A 709 -19.99 30.56 -39.66
CA GLY A 709 -21.36 30.12 -40.00
C GLY A 709 -21.37 28.87 -40.87
N GLU A 710 -22.54 28.39 -41.17
CA GLU A 710 -22.76 27.23 -42.06
C GLU A 710 -23.36 27.66 -43.38
N VAL A 711 -22.84 27.09 -44.44
CA VAL A 711 -23.34 27.38 -45.79
C VAL A 711 -24.70 26.76 -46.00
N ALA A 712 -25.76 27.58 -46.12
CA ALA A 712 -27.11 27.13 -46.43
C ALA A 712 -27.35 26.87 -47.92
N LYS A 713 -26.81 27.75 -48.79
CA LYS A 713 -26.97 27.61 -50.25
C LYS A 713 -25.82 28.32 -50.99
N VAL A 714 -25.31 27.68 -52.01
CA VAL A 714 -24.27 28.24 -52.89
C VAL A 714 -24.87 28.52 -54.26
N SER A 715 -24.55 29.68 -54.84
CA SER A 715 -24.88 30.07 -56.21
C SER A 715 -23.61 30.51 -56.93
N SER A 716 -23.63 30.65 -58.25
CA SER A 716 -22.44 30.92 -59.07
C SER A 716 -21.67 32.20 -58.70
N LYS A 717 -22.26 33.16 -58.00
CA LYS A 717 -21.61 34.44 -57.62
C LYS A 717 -21.78 34.79 -56.10
N ALA A 718 -22.55 34.02 -55.36
CA ALA A 718 -22.83 34.35 -53.96
C ALA A 718 -23.14 33.10 -53.13
N VAL A 719 -22.85 33.18 -51.84
CA VAL A 719 -23.14 32.14 -50.85
C VAL A 719 -24.08 32.71 -49.76
N VAL A 720 -25.03 31.88 -49.31
CA VAL A 720 -25.87 32.19 -48.19
C VAL A 720 -25.30 31.45 -46.99
N VAL A 721 -24.83 32.18 -45.99
CA VAL A 721 -24.24 31.65 -44.75
C VAL A 721 -25.21 31.91 -43.61
N THR A 722 -25.51 30.86 -42.84
CA THR A 722 -26.32 30.91 -41.66
C THR A 722 -25.41 31.02 -40.42
N ILE A 723 -25.60 32.06 -39.62
CA ILE A 723 -24.89 32.35 -38.38
C ILE A 723 -25.93 32.37 -37.27
N GLY A 724 -25.99 31.31 -36.46
CA GLY A 724 -27.09 31.14 -35.50
C GLY A 724 -28.44 31.10 -36.21
N ASN A 725 -29.33 32.03 -35.88
CA ASN A 725 -30.69 32.10 -36.49
C ASN A 725 -30.80 33.11 -37.65
N ILE A 726 -29.71 33.69 -38.10
CA ILE A 726 -29.66 34.73 -39.15
C ILE A 726 -28.98 34.19 -40.39
N SER A 727 -29.64 34.28 -41.53
CA SER A 727 -29.07 33.96 -42.84
C SER A 727 -28.69 35.23 -43.62
N SER A 728 -27.41 35.31 -44.03
CA SER A 728 -26.89 36.43 -44.80
C SER A 728 -26.36 35.98 -46.14
N LYS A 729 -26.66 36.74 -47.20
CA LYS A 729 -26.19 36.49 -48.59
C LYS A 729 -24.97 37.37 -48.82
N MET A 730 -23.84 36.75 -49.20
CA MET A 730 -22.58 37.47 -49.48
C MET A 730 -21.80 36.87 -50.67
N PRO A 731 -20.87 37.59 -51.25
CA PRO A 731 -20.01 37.11 -52.32
C PRO A 731 -19.09 35.98 -51.86
N LEU A 732 -18.71 35.07 -52.79
CA LEU A 732 -17.89 33.89 -52.48
C LEU A 732 -16.44 34.25 -51.99
N ASP A 733 -15.92 35.37 -52.45
CA ASP A 733 -14.55 35.84 -52.12
C ASP A 733 -14.42 36.32 -50.67
N LYS A 734 -15.56 36.66 -50.04
CA LYS A 734 -15.61 37.14 -48.64
C LYS A 734 -15.69 36.04 -47.57
N VAL A 735 -15.76 34.79 -48.01
CA VAL A 735 -15.82 33.65 -47.08
C VAL A 735 -14.64 32.71 -47.28
N GLU A 736 -14.20 32.09 -46.22
CA GLU A 736 -13.12 31.11 -46.19
C GLU A 736 -13.64 29.82 -45.59
N ARG A 737 -13.32 28.67 -46.19
CA ARG A 737 -13.68 27.36 -45.70
C ARG A 737 -12.82 27.04 -44.47
N ILE A 738 -13.45 26.58 -43.41
CA ILE A 738 -12.76 26.20 -42.16
C ILE A 738 -13.09 24.77 -41.77
N THR A 739 -12.20 24.18 -41.02
CA THR A 739 -12.40 22.83 -40.49
C THR A 739 -13.46 22.82 -39.37
N SER A 740 -14.08 21.67 -39.12
CA SER A 740 -15.04 21.51 -37.99
C SER A 740 -14.43 21.83 -36.61
N ASN A 741 -13.12 21.65 -36.47
CA ASN A 741 -12.40 22.01 -35.24
C ASN A 741 -12.19 23.53 -35.13
N GLU A 742 -11.80 24.21 -36.18
CA GLU A 742 -11.70 25.67 -36.22
C GLU A 742 -13.07 26.32 -36.02
N PHE A 743 -14.14 25.74 -36.59
CA PHE A 743 -15.50 26.19 -36.34
C PHE A 743 -15.91 26.05 -34.87
N LYS A 744 -15.67 24.89 -34.27
CA LYS A 744 -15.96 24.66 -32.85
C LYS A 744 -15.15 25.57 -31.92
N SER A 745 -13.89 25.87 -32.27
CA SER A 745 -13.03 26.79 -31.52
C SER A 745 -13.54 28.21 -31.60
N ALA A 746 -13.90 28.68 -32.81
CA ALA A 746 -14.42 30.02 -33.09
C ALA A 746 -15.83 30.22 -32.49
N VAL A 747 -16.71 29.24 -32.53
CA VAL A 747 -18.00 29.26 -31.82
C VAL A 747 -17.79 29.29 -30.30
N LYS A 748 -16.74 28.65 -29.76
CA LYS A 748 -16.36 28.74 -28.34
C LYS A 748 -15.84 30.15 -27.97
N GLU A 749 -15.16 30.83 -28.88
CA GLU A 749 -14.65 32.19 -28.67
C GLU A 749 -15.74 33.27 -28.78
N THR A 750 -16.72 33.08 -29.67
CA THR A 750 -17.82 34.04 -29.87
C THR A 750 -19.03 33.81 -28.96
N SER A 751 -19.22 32.61 -28.43
CA SER A 751 -20.19 32.32 -27.38
C SER A 751 -19.56 32.52 -26.00
N ARG A 752 -19.53 33.76 -25.50
CA ARG A 752 -19.55 33.96 -24.04
C ARG A 752 -20.89 33.43 -23.53
N PRO A 753 -20.92 32.38 -22.69
CA PRO A 753 -22.18 31.83 -22.25
C PRO A 753 -22.79 32.75 -21.21
N VAL A 754 -24.01 33.19 -21.43
CA VAL A 754 -25.01 33.24 -20.37
C VAL A 754 -24.95 31.83 -19.77
N SER A 755 -24.73 31.73 -18.48
CA SER A 755 -24.50 30.53 -17.70
C SER A 755 -25.46 29.39 -18.07
N THR A 756 -24.96 28.43 -18.80
CA THR A 756 -25.54 27.10 -18.86
C THR A 756 -24.67 26.18 -18.05
N ILE A 757 -25.20 25.76 -16.92
CA ILE A 757 -24.65 24.73 -16.04
C ILE A 757 -24.28 23.52 -16.90
N LYS A 758 -23.01 23.15 -16.92
CA LYS A 758 -22.57 21.86 -17.48
C LYS A 758 -23.15 20.78 -16.59
N PHE A 759 -24.06 19.99 -17.12
CA PHE A 759 -24.46 18.74 -16.50
C PHE A 759 -23.24 17.81 -16.48
N ASP A 760 -22.74 17.60 -15.27
CA ASP A 760 -21.69 16.62 -15.00
C ASP A 760 -22.31 15.21 -15.15
N SER A 761 -21.59 14.29 -15.80
CA SER A 761 -22.04 12.90 -15.96
C SER A 761 -22.30 12.21 -14.60
N SER A 762 -21.67 12.70 -13.54
CA SER A 762 -21.90 12.25 -12.16
C SER A 762 -23.32 12.52 -11.65
N ILE A 763 -23.99 13.57 -12.16
CA ILE A 763 -25.36 13.92 -11.78
C ILE A 763 -26.37 12.96 -12.43
N SER A 764 -26.11 12.52 -13.65
CA SER A 764 -26.97 11.55 -14.31
C SER A 764 -26.90 10.16 -13.67
N GLU A 765 -25.75 9.72 -13.22
CA GLU A 765 -25.60 8.48 -12.43
C GLU A 765 -26.21 8.59 -11.05
N ARG A 766 -26.10 9.73 -10.38
CA ARG A 766 -26.74 9.97 -9.08
C ARG A 766 -28.27 10.04 -9.21
N LYS A 767 -28.77 10.61 -10.29
CA LYS A 767 -30.21 10.67 -10.57
C LYS A 767 -30.82 9.29 -10.82
N LEU A 768 -30.07 8.36 -11.45
CA LEU A 768 -30.48 6.99 -11.67
C LEU A 768 -30.52 6.14 -10.39
N ASN A 769 -29.67 6.47 -9.42
CA ASN A 769 -29.54 5.75 -8.16
C ASN A 769 -30.23 6.43 -6.97
N PHE A 770 -30.87 7.58 -7.18
CA PHE A 770 -31.59 8.29 -6.12
C PHE A 770 -32.94 7.63 -5.84
N SER A 771 -33.14 7.20 -4.58
CA SER A 771 -34.40 6.65 -4.13
C SER A 771 -35.40 7.78 -3.88
N THR A 772 -36.57 7.72 -4.49
CA THR A 772 -37.65 8.69 -4.26
C THR A 772 -38.39 8.50 -2.92
N GLU A 773 -37.98 7.47 -2.15
CA GLU A 773 -38.54 7.18 -0.83
C GLU A 773 -37.40 7.06 0.20
N MET A 774 -37.60 7.68 1.35
CA MET A 774 -36.74 7.57 2.52
C MET A 774 -37.52 7.09 3.74
N ASP A 775 -36.99 6.09 4.42
CA ASP A 775 -37.60 5.55 5.65
C ASP A 775 -36.77 5.97 6.88
N VAL A 776 -37.38 6.69 7.77
CA VAL A 776 -36.80 7.19 9.04
C VAL A 776 -37.56 6.67 10.26
N ARG A 777 -38.30 5.58 10.12
CA ARG A 777 -39.03 4.95 11.23
C ARG A 777 -38.07 4.39 12.27
N GLY A 778 -38.31 4.66 13.52
CA GLY A 778 -37.52 4.19 14.64
C GLY A 778 -36.24 4.96 14.90
N GLU A 779 -35.96 6.00 14.11
CA GLU A 779 -34.79 6.87 14.34
C GLU A 779 -35.08 7.93 15.42
N ARG A 780 -34.01 8.40 16.05
CA ARG A 780 -34.09 9.53 16.98
C ARG A 780 -34.31 10.82 16.19
N LEU A 781 -35.02 11.79 16.79
CA LEU A 781 -35.39 13.03 16.13
C LEU A 781 -34.19 13.73 15.47
N ASN A 782 -33.06 13.86 16.17
CA ASN A 782 -31.88 14.57 15.65
C ASN A 782 -31.26 13.84 14.45
N ASP A 783 -31.20 12.51 14.48
CA ASP A 783 -30.62 11.70 13.40
C ASP A 783 -31.55 11.72 12.16
N ALA A 784 -32.87 11.67 12.37
CA ALA A 784 -33.85 11.79 11.31
C ALA A 784 -33.85 13.18 10.66
N VAL A 785 -33.70 14.25 11.44
CA VAL A 785 -33.56 15.64 10.94
C VAL A 785 -32.34 15.78 10.04
N GLU A 786 -31.18 15.29 10.46
CA GLU A 786 -29.95 15.39 9.67
C GLU A 786 -30.06 14.61 8.34
N LYS A 787 -30.60 13.39 8.39
CA LYS A 787 -30.80 12.55 7.19
C LYS A 787 -31.81 13.17 6.22
N VAL A 788 -32.92 13.63 6.72
CA VAL A 788 -33.97 14.25 5.88
C VAL A 788 -33.46 15.55 5.27
N THR A 789 -32.69 16.35 5.98
CA THR A 789 -32.12 17.59 5.44
C THR A 789 -31.25 17.28 4.24
N ARG A 790 -30.28 16.35 4.37
CA ARG A 790 -29.41 15.95 3.26
C ARG A 790 -30.18 15.35 2.08
N TYR A 791 -31.21 14.56 2.37
CA TYR A 791 -32.02 13.93 1.34
C TYR A 791 -32.85 14.94 0.53
N ILE A 792 -33.39 15.95 1.18
CA ILE A 792 -34.13 17.05 0.52
C ILE A 792 -33.17 17.89 -0.32
N ASP A 793 -31.98 18.23 0.20
CA ASP A 793 -30.95 18.96 -0.54
C ASP A 793 -30.52 18.19 -1.80
N ASP A 794 -30.29 16.88 -1.68
CA ASP A 794 -29.96 16.02 -2.82
C ASP A 794 -31.12 15.96 -3.84
N ALA A 795 -32.37 15.86 -3.38
CA ALA A 795 -33.56 15.84 -4.23
C ALA A 795 -33.72 17.15 -5.02
N VAL A 796 -33.51 18.30 -4.39
CA VAL A 796 -33.51 19.62 -5.03
C VAL A 796 -32.36 19.74 -6.04
N MET A 797 -31.15 19.33 -5.67
CA MET A 797 -29.99 19.36 -6.57
C MET A 797 -30.19 18.48 -7.82
N LEU A 798 -30.85 17.35 -7.66
CA LEU A 798 -31.12 16.40 -8.76
C LEU A 798 -32.38 16.78 -9.59
N GLY A 799 -33.10 17.84 -9.21
CA GLY A 799 -34.28 18.31 -9.90
C GLY A 799 -35.43 17.27 -9.86
N MET A 800 -35.64 16.64 -8.70
CA MET A 800 -36.72 15.72 -8.48
C MET A 800 -38.04 16.50 -8.37
N SER A 801 -39.13 15.97 -8.89
CA SER A 801 -40.46 16.61 -8.80
C SER A 801 -41.10 16.40 -7.45
N SER A 802 -40.91 15.29 -6.80
CA SER A 802 -41.42 14.94 -5.47
C SER A 802 -40.65 13.79 -4.83
N VAL A 803 -40.67 13.74 -3.52
CA VAL A 803 -40.14 12.62 -2.71
C VAL A 803 -41.08 12.26 -1.57
N ARG A 804 -40.92 11.02 -1.05
CA ARG A 804 -41.74 10.46 0.04
C ARG A 804 -40.85 10.18 1.25
N ILE A 805 -41.27 10.61 2.42
CA ILE A 805 -40.59 10.41 3.70
C ILE A 805 -41.49 9.61 4.63
N ILE A 806 -41.06 8.40 4.99
CA ILE A 806 -41.80 7.47 5.83
C ILE A 806 -41.31 7.60 7.27
N HIS A 807 -42.06 8.24 8.14
CA HIS A 807 -41.71 8.47 9.55
C HIS A 807 -42.58 7.66 10.51
N GLY A 808 -43.62 7.00 9.99
CA GLY A 808 -44.52 6.19 10.79
C GLY A 808 -45.61 7.04 11.53
N LYS A 809 -46.62 6.34 12.08
CA LYS A 809 -47.74 6.98 12.75
C LYS A 809 -47.53 7.30 14.24
N GLY A 810 -46.50 6.75 14.92
CA GLY A 810 -46.12 6.91 16.33
C GLY A 810 -46.89 7.99 17.15
N THR A 811 -46.17 8.72 17.98
CA THR A 811 -46.75 9.83 18.78
C THR A 811 -46.97 11.14 17.99
N GLY A 812 -46.57 11.15 16.70
CA GLY A 812 -46.66 12.30 15.82
C GLY A 812 -45.53 13.32 15.93
N VAL A 813 -44.70 13.24 16.94
CA VAL A 813 -43.59 14.20 17.18
C VAL A 813 -42.62 14.25 16.02
N LEU A 814 -42.22 13.09 15.47
CA LEU A 814 -41.26 13.02 14.35
C LEU A 814 -41.86 13.63 13.07
N ARG A 815 -43.17 13.37 12.80
CA ARG A 815 -43.89 13.96 11.67
C ARG A 815 -43.93 15.48 11.76
N ASP A 816 -44.36 16.00 12.92
CA ASP A 816 -44.63 17.44 13.07
C ASP A 816 -43.32 18.24 13.00
N GLU A 817 -42.23 17.75 13.60
CA GLU A 817 -40.95 18.42 13.54
C GLU A 817 -40.29 18.31 12.14
N LEU A 818 -40.38 17.15 11.46
CA LEU A 818 -39.88 17.02 10.10
C LEU A 818 -40.66 17.89 9.10
N GLN A 819 -41.98 17.91 9.16
CA GLN A 819 -42.81 18.76 8.30
C GLN A 819 -42.58 20.26 8.54
N LYS A 820 -42.33 20.67 9.77
CA LYS A 820 -42.01 22.05 10.13
C LYS A 820 -40.63 22.43 9.54
N LEU A 821 -39.65 21.55 9.68
CA LEU A 821 -38.33 21.76 9.11
C LEU A 821 -38.36 21.86 7.58
N ILE A 822 -38.97 20.88 6.92
CA ILE A 822 -39.01 20.79 5.46
C ILE A 822 -39.70 22.00 4.83
N ARG A 823 -40.72 22.54 5.45
CA ARG A 823 -41.39 23.77 4.98
C ARG A 823 -40.49 25.00 5.00
N THR A 824 -39.43 25.00 5.78
CA THR A 824 -38.46 26.11 5.82
C THR A 824 -37.30 25.95 4.85
N MET A 825 -37.22 24.81 4.16
CA MET A 825 -36.08 24.52 3.25
C MET A 825 -36.34 25.17 1.87
N PRO A 826 -35.30 25.77 1.26
CA PRO A 826 -35.42 26.40 -0.05
C PRO A 826 -35.68 25.35 -1.14
N GLY A 827 -36.50 25.69 -2.13
CA GLY A 827 -36.83 24.81 -3.25
C GLY A 827 -37.97 23.82 -2.97
N VAL A 828 -38.59 23.86 -1.76
CA VAL A 828 -39.76 23.06 -1.42
C VAL A 828 -41.05 23.83 -1.74
N ALA A 829 -41.87 23.28 -2.63
CA ALA A 829 -43.14 23.88 -3.02
C ALA A 829 -44.28 23.50 -2.08
N THR A 830 -44.50 22.24 -1.77
CA THR A 830 -45.55 21.80 -0.84
C THR A 830 -45.11 20.62 0.04
N VAL A 831 -45.65 20.56 1.26
CA VAL A 831 -45.45 19.45 2.22
C VAL A 831 -46.80 19.00 2.71
N LYS A 832 -47.21 17.73 2.40
CA LYS A 832 -48.51 17.17 2.70
C LYS A 832 -48.41 15.73 3.20
N ASP A 833 -49.38 15.29 3.98
CA ASP A 833 -49.53 13.88 4.30
C ASP A 833 -49.96 13.09 3.06
N GLU A 834 -49.52 11.86 2.99
CA GLU A 834 -49.92 10.90 1.94
C GLU A 834 -51.41 10.52 2.06
N HIS A 835 -51.97 10.04 0.97
CA HIS A 835 -53.34 9.54 0.97
C HIS A 835 -53.50 8.35 1.92
N ILE A 836 -54.66 8.24 2.59
CA ILE A 836 -54.94 7.25 3.66
C ILE A 836 -54.65 5.79 3.21
N GLN A 837 -54.86 5.49 1.91
CA GLN A 837 -54.64 4.16 1.35
C GLN A 837 -53.15 3.83 1.15
N PHE A 838 -52.23 4.82 1.10
CA PHE A 838 -50.82 4.68 0.83
C PHE A 838 -49.89 5.06 2.00
N GLY A 839 -50.47 5.19 3.23
CA GLY A 839 -49.66 5.46 4.43
C GLY A 839 -50.29 6.54 5.35
N GLY A 840 -51.07 7.45 4.80
CA GLY A 840 -51.75 8.52 5.54
C GLY A 840 -50.80 9.40 6.33
N THR A 841 -51.13 9.72 7.57
CA THR A 841 -50.33 10.55 8.47
C THR A 841 -48.98 9.94 8.89
N GLY A 842 -48.63 8.76 8.41
CA GLY A 842 -47.32 8.13 8.64
C GLY A 842 -46.28 8.39 7.54
N VAL A 843 -46.69 9.08 6.47
CA VAL A 843 -45.85 9.40 5.32
C VAL A 843 -46.06 10.84 4.91
N THR A 844 -44.97 11.58 4.70
CA THR A 844 -45.02 12.96 4.19
C THR A 844 -44.51 12.99 2.74
N ILE A 845 -45.31 13.61 1.86
CA ILE A 845 -44.94 13.91 0.50
C ILE A 845 -44.42 15.35 0.44
N VAL A 846 -43.26 15.51 -0.16
CA VAL A 846 -42.62 16.80 -0.42
C VAL A 846 -42.54 16.99 -1.92
N THR A 847 -43.09 18.12 -2.43
CA THR A 847 -42.98 18.50 -3.84
C THR A 847 -42.04 19.71 -3.93
N PHE A 848 -41.28 19.80 -4.98
CA PHE A 848 -40.28 20.84 -5.22
C PHE A 848 -40.77 21.82 -6.30
N GLU A 849 -40.17 23.04 -6.33
CA GLU A 849 -40.46 24.08 -7.32
C GLU A 849 -39.96 23.74 -8.73
#